data_5131d37a569aace862fee550f8af9721
#
_entry.id   5131d37a569aace862fee550f8af9721
#
_cell.length_a   1.000
_cell.length_b   1.000
_cell.length_c   1.000
_cell.angle_alpha   90.00
_cell.angle_beta   90.00
_cell.angle_gamma   90.00
#
_symmetry.space_group_name_H-M   'P 1'
#
loop_
_entity.id
_entity.type
_entity.pdbx_description
1 polymer ?
#
loop_
_entity_poly.entity_id
_entity_poly.type
_entity_poly.pdbx_seq_one_letter_code
_entity_poly.pdbx_strand_id
1 'polypeptide(L)'
;MRKSFILLLAFFLCVTGYAQKLTISGVVIDKDLNEPLTGVNVLVKGTTTGTITDFDGKYTLEADANSILVFSYLSMKTIEEPVNGRTKIDVTMVSDAEALDEVVVTAMGIKRESKTLTYSAQTVGGKDLNEIKNVNMINSLQGKSAGLQITPNSTGAGGSSKILFRGNKSISGSNQPLIVVDGVPMMMSVSDSQVKMAYGGERDGGDAMSTINPDDIAQITLLKGASAAALYGAVAANGAIMITTKSAQAGKVAINVSSNTTVESAMSLPKFQNNYGMSDEGTFSWGSKLGATSPNYARKFYQPGYTTNNSISLSGGTENISSYFSYANVSSNGIMPENDYLSHNLMAKVGFNLWKKVHVDVSARYNKQHIENQPSAGYLNNPITGAYLFPRGEDWDYYKSNYEVYDGVRNVNVHNWTNTKQEQFSNPYWMLNRQTPITDRNRYEFGGSVKYDIMEGLSVTGRLRYERGDEKWILNEYASSTAGRNLLGTMKDTRTFSEQTYADALASYNKTWDETYSLSVTAGGSFTKTSASSIELIGWGDKEFKVNNGVITPGAYYPNIFSPKNYYTMQTTETLKEKRLNSVFATAQFGYKEGLFLDVSARNDWSSSLAFTDGVSFFYPSVGVSALLDKFLDFGKNVDLFKLRASYSIVGNDVPIYASNKRYTIGDQGSIDPPEEAAFRTLKPEKTNSLEVGFDGTFFQNRFNVNLTYYKTNTKNQYFNITAPWETGLKNRYINAGNVENQGFEVSLGWYNQFTDNFSWSTNFNFSYNNNKIIELSNELKDWTLASYCTGAKVILTEGGHFGDLYVRDFKRDDNGKPVKTESGAPELGGTDNKDLVYVGDMNAKVNMGWTNTFHYKDFTLSFLIDAKVGGKVLSMTEATLDGWGVSERSGAARDAGEVVIERCAFHEYLRPVFHDRR
;
A
#
# COMPACT_ATOMS: atom_id res chain seq x y z
N MET A 1 -55.56 34.50 -6.65
CA MET A 1 -54.48 33.85 -5.94
C MET A 1 -54.65 33.81 -4.38
N ARG A 2 -55.35 34.71 -3.70
CA ARG A 2 -55.59 34.68 -2.24
C ARG A 2 -56.63 33.63 -1.76
N LYS A 3 -57.61 33.24 -2.57
CA LYS A 3 -58.64 32.27 -2.20
C LYS A 3 -58.20 30.80 -2.39
N SER A 4 -57.25 30.53 -3.27
CA SER A 4 -56.73 29.18 -3.46
C SER A 4 -55.74 28.77 -2.37
N PHE A 5 -55.08 29.75 -1.72
CA PHE A 5 -54.13 29.48 -0.62
C PHE A 5 -54.83 29.11 0.68
N ILE A 6 -56.04 29.69 0.91
CA ILE A 6 -56.84 29.38 2.12
C ILE A 6 -57.47 27.99 1.99
N LEU A 7 -57.85 27.52 0.80
CA LEU A 7 -58.38 26.18 0.57
C LEU A 7 -57.30 25.11 0.70
N LEU A 8 -56.05 25.41 0.31
CA LEU A 8 -54.89 24.50 0.50
C LEU A 8 -54.52 24.42 1.98
N LEU A 9 -54.60 25.51 2.73
CA LEU A 9 -54.32 25.52 4.18
C LEU A 9 -55.43 24.82 4.99
N ALA A 10 -56.69 24.90 4.57
CA ALA A 10 -57.81 24.17 5.16
C ALA A 10 -57.75 22.66 4.86
N PHE A 11 -57.24 22.28 3.72
CA PHE A 11 -57.03 20.86 3.40
C PHE A 11 -55.89 20.24 4.22
N PHE A 12 -54.85 21.01 4.59
CA PHE A 12 -53.75 20.54 5.47
C PHE A 12 -54.14 20.46 6.96
N LEU A 13 -55.22 21.13 7.38
CA LEU A 13 -55.68 21.13 8.77
C LEU A 13 -56.70 20.02 9.08
N CYS A 14 -57.16 19.29 8.08
CA CYS A 14 -58.12 18.16 8.25
C CYS A 14 -57.53 16.76 8.32
N VAL A 15 -56.20 16.60 8.29
CA VAL A 15 -55.52 15.30 8.34
C VAL A 15 -54.73 15.10 9.67
N THR A 16 -55.07 15.75 10.73
CA THR A 16 -54.61 15.33 12.07
C THR A 16 -55.60 14.37 12.68
N GLY A 17 -55.63 13.14 12.14
CA GLY A 17 -56.19 12.00 12.86
C GLY A 17 -55.34 11.78 14.10
N TYR A 18 -55.89 11.97 15.29
CA TYR A 18 -55.29 11.58 16.56
C TYR A 18 -55.16 10.03 16.57
N ALA A 19 -53.93 9.53 16.22
CA ALA A 19 -53.61 8.14 16.53
C ALA A 19 -53.56 8.00 18.05
N GLN A 20 -54.42 7.16 18.61
CA GLN A 20 -54.38 6.82 20.01
C GLN A 20 -53.09 6.03 20.30
N LYS A 21 -52.15 6.60 21.03
CA LYS A 21 -50.95 5.90 21.49
C LYS A 21 -51.34 4.84 22.51
N LEU A 22 -50.89 3.64 22.30
CA LEU A 22 -51.06 2.53 23.24
C LEU A 22 -49.75 2.34 24.05
N THR A 23 -49.86 2.17 25.34
CA THR A 23 -48.77 1.75 26.19
C THR A 23 -48.58 0.24 26.01
N ILE A 24 -47.45 -0.15 25.41
CA ILE A 24 -47.10 -1.54 25.13
C ILE A 24 -46.02 -1.98 26.11
N SER A 25 -46.20 -3.14 26.72
CA SER A 25 -45.23 -3.74 27.63
C SER A 25 -44.99 -5.21 27.26
N GLY A 26 -43.88 -5.76 27.69
CA GLY A 26 -43.56 -7.18 27.47
C GLY A 26 -42.24 -7.58 28.09
N VAL A 27 -41.86 -8.82 27.89
CA VAL A 27 -40.59 -9.40 28.33
C VAL A 27 -39.85 -9.97 27.13
N VAL A 28 -38.55 -9.66 27.06
CA VAL A 28 -37.66 -10.25 26.04
C VAL A 28 -36.80 -11.32 26.70
N ILE A 29 -36.82 -12.53 26.15
CA ILE A 29 -36.07 -13.69 26.66
C ILE A 29 -35.15 -14.25 25.58
N ASP A 30 -34.04 -14.82 26.01
CA ASP A 30 -33.14 -15.62 25.18
C ASP A 30 -33.74 -17.01 24.95
N LYS A 31 -33.80 -17.48 23.71
CA LYS A 31 -34.34 -18.81 23.37
C LYS A 31 -33.48 -19.94 23.90
N ASP A 32 -32.17 -19.79 23.85
CA ASP A 32 -31.21 -20.85 24.13
C ASP A 32 -30.92 -20.99 25.64
N LEU A 33 -30.91 -19.87 26.36
CA LEU A 33 -30.70 -19.83 27.81
C LEU A 33 -31.99 -19.81 28.62
N ASN A 34 -33.11 -19.47 27.99
CA ASN A 34 -34.43 -19.25 28.64
C ASN A 34 -34.35 -18.23 29.79
N GLU A 35 -33.45 -17.23 29.66
CA GLU A 35 -33.24 -16.16 30.62
C GLU A 35 -33.69 -14.80 30.07
N PRO A 36 -34.16 -13.85 30.96
CA PRO A 36 -34.51 -12.50 30.53
C PRO A 36 -33.28 -11.76 29.92
N LEU A 37 -33.48 -11.09 28.79
CA LEU A 37 -32.44 -10.27 28.12
C LEU A 37 -32.51 -8.80 28.58
N THR A 38 -31.51 -8.37 29.33
CA THR A 38 -31.34 -7.00 29.77
C THR A 38 -30.68 -6.15 28.65
N GLY A 39 -31.16 -4.92 28.45
CA GLY A 39 -30.51 -4.00 27.52
C GLY A 39 -30.87 -4.17 26.05
N VAL A 40 -31.91 -4.96 25.73
CA VAL A 40 -32.46 -5.07 24.37
C VAL A 40 -33.03 -3.73 23.95
N ASN A 41 -32.61 -3.20 22.84
CA ASN A 41 -33.16 -1.98 22.28
C ASN A 41 -34.49 -2.25 21.58
N VAL A 42 -35.57 -1.63 22.05
CA VAL A 42 -36.93 -1.75 21.50
C VAL A 42 -37.32 -0.41 20.87
N LEU A 43 -37.40 -0.38 19.54
CA LEU A 43 -37.68 0.84 18.75
C LEU A 43 -38.97 0.68 17.96
N VAL A 44 -39.75 1.77 17.88
CA VAL A 44 -40.83 1.87 16.91
C VAL A 44 -40.24 2.12 15.52
N LYS A 45 -40.49 1.19 14.58
CA LYS A 45 -39.92 1.20 13.22
C LYS A 45 -40.18 2.54 12.52
N GLY A 46 -39.11 3.15 12.01
CA GLY A 46 -39.21 4.43 11.28
C GLY A 46 -39.32 5.68 12.17
N THR A 47 -39.15 5.55 13.49
CA THR A 47 -39.18 6.68 14.44
C THR A 47 -37.93 6.66 15.35
N THR A 48 -37.76 7.73 16.15
CA THR A 48 -36.77 7.79 17.23
C THR A 48 -37.33 7.37 18.59
N THR A 49 -38.61 6.94 18.64
CA THR A 49 -39.28 6.50 19.89
C THR A 49 -38.86 5.09 20.22
N GLY A 50 -38.20 4.88 21.36
CA GLY A 50 -37.72 3.59 21.80
C GLY A 50 -37.45 3.53 23.29
N THR A 51 -37.22 2.33 23.80
CA THR A 51 -36.83 2.01 25.17
C THR A 51 -35.81 0.87 25.15
N ILE A 52 -35.24 0.56 26.31
CA ILE A 52 -34.40 -0.61 26.54
C ILE A 52 -35.01 -1.50 27.62
N THR A 53 -34.80 -2.82 27.53
CA THR A 53 -35.25 -3.76 28.56
C THR A 53 -34.45 -3.63 29.85
N ASP A 54 -35.15 -3.78 30.99
CA ASP A 54 -34.56 -3.78 32.34
C ASP A 54 -33.90 -5.13 32.69
N PHE A 55 -33.42 -5.31 33.91
CA PHE A 55 -32.79 -6.54 34.41
C PHE A 55 -33.66 -7.79 34.36
N ASP A 56 -34.99 -7.62 34.38
CA ASP A 56 -35.96 -8.71 34.24
C ASP A 56 -36.39 -8.90 32.78
N GLY A 57 -35.70 -8.28 31.82
CA GLY A 57 -36.05 -8.30 30.40
C GLY A 57 -37.32 -7.53 30.05
N LYS A 58 -37.90 -6.77 31.00
CA LYS A 58 -39.16 -6.06 30.80
C LYS A 58 -38.92 -4.71 30.08
N TYR A 59 -39.88 -4.36 29.22
CA TYR A 59 -39.89 -3.05 28.57
C TYR A 59 -41.28 -2.43 28.59
N THR A 60 -41.35 -1.11 28.49
CA THR A 60 -42.59 -0.35 28.34
C THR A 60 -42.33 0.78 27.36
N LEU A 61 -43.20 0.92 26.35
CA LEU A 61 -43.06 1.86 25.26
C LEU A 61 -44.44 2.36 24.79
N GLU A 62 -44.57 3.63 24.45
CA GLU A 62 -45.77 4.16 23.79
C GLU A 62 -45.62 4.10 22.27
N ALA A 63 -46.54 3.46 21.58
CA ALA A 63 -46.59 3.39 20.13
C ALA A 63 -48.01 3.36 19.59
N ASP A 64 -48.15 3.67 18.28
CA ASP A 64 -49.43 3.59 17.60
C ASP A 64 -49.91 2.13 17.40
N ALA A 65 -51.20 1.88 17.40
CA ALA A 65 -51.80 0.55 17.29
C ALA A 65 -51.32 -0.25 16.04
N ASN A 66 -50.93 0.43 14.97
CA ASN A 66 -50.43 -0.18 13.71
C ASN A 66 -48.94 -0.15 13.55
N SER A 67 -48.17 0.23 14.57
CA SER A 67 -46.72 0.28 14.54
C SER A 67 -46.09 -1.08 14.51
N ILE A 68 -44.85 -1.17 14.08
CA ILE A 68 -44.00 -2.34 14.20
C ILE A 68 -42.92 -2.01 15.24
N LEU A 69 -42.71 -2.88 16.20
CA LEU A 69 -41.61 -2.80 17.16
C LEU A 69 -40.41 -3.58 16.61
N VAL A 70 -39.23 -2.98 16.70
CA VAL A 70 -37.96 -3.60 16.31
C VAL A 70 -37.16 -3.87 17.57
N PHE A 71 -36.91 -5.14 17.85
CA PHE A 71 -36.10 -5.62 18.97
C PHE A 71 -34.69 -5.93 18.44
N SER A 72 -33.68 -5.25 18.94
CA SER A 72 -32.29 -5.47 18.55
C SER A 72 -31.40 -5.56 19.78
N TYR A 73 -30.55 -6.58 19.79
CA TYR A 73 -29.56 -6.83 20.84
C TYR A 73 -28.27 -7.35 20.24
N LEU A 74 -27.14 -7.10 20.92
CA LEU A 74 -25.84 -7.52 20.43
C LEU A 74 -25.78 -9.06 20.33
N SER A 75 -25.36 -9.57 19.17
CA SER A 75 -25.30 -11.01 18.89
C SER A 75 -26.63 -11.76 18.88
N MET A 76 -27.74 -11.04 18.74
CA MET A 76 -29.07 -11.63 18.59
C MET A 76 -29.72 -11.19 17.28
N LYS A 77 -30.51 -12.07 16.69
CA LYS A 77 -31.26 -11.78 15.47
C LYS A 77 -32.29 -10.69 15.72
N THR A 78 -32.24 -9.61 14.95
CA THR A 78 -33.22 -8.52 15.06
C THR A 78 -34.62 -9.07 14.73
N ILE A 79 -35.60 -8.80 15.60
CA ILE A 79 -36.98 -9.24 15.43
C ILE A 79 -37.87 -8.03 15.20
N GLU A 80 -38.74 -8.11 14.22
CA GLU A 80 -39.79 -7.13 13.95
C GLU A 80 -41.15 -7.70 14.32
N GLU A 81 -41.86 -7.07 15.26
CA GLU A 81 -43.13 -7.51 15.77
C GLU A 81 -44.20 -6.45 15.58
N PRO A 82 -45.24 -6.68 14.75
CA PRO A 82 -46.32 -5.72 14.58
C PRO A 82 -47.17 -5.60 15.83
N VAL A 83 -47.49 -4.40 16.27
CA VAL A 83 -48.29 -4.12 17.46
C VAL A 83 -49.70 -4.66 17.31
N ASN A 84 -50.36 -4.42 16.19
CA ASN A 84 -51.71 -4.85 15.89
C ASN A 84 -52.74 -4.63 17.03
N GLY A 85 -52.63 -3.50 17.73
CA GLY A 85 -53.49 -3.15 18.84
C GLY A 85 -53.20 -3.91 20.16
N ARG A 86 -52.14 -4.71 20.23
CA ARG A 86 -51.76 -5.44 21.46
C ARG A 86 -51.08 -4.53 22.45
N THR A 87 -51.39 -4.65 23.73
CA THR A 87 -50.79 -3.94 24.84
C THR A 87 -49.68 -4.74 25.55
N LYS A 88 -49.61 -6.05 25.28
CA LYS A 88 -48.61 -6.94 25.81
C LYS A 88 -47.97 -7.74 24.63
N ILE A 89 -46.63 -7.63 24.47
CA ILE A 89 -45.89 -8.32 23.42
C ILE A 89 -44.61 -8.88 24.05
N ASP A 90 -44.60 -10.18 24.30
CA ASP A 90 -43.42 -10.90 24.78
C ASP A 90 -42.68 -11.43 23.57
N VAL A 91 -41.34 -11.30 23.56
CA VAL A 91 -40.47 -11.63 22.41
C VAL A 91 -39.40 -12.59 22.87
N THR A 92 -39.18 -13.64 22.09
CA THR A 92 -38.09 -14.59 22.31
C THR A 92 -37.04 -14.33 21.24
N MET A 93 -35.88 -13.79 21.63
CA MET A 93 -34.74 -13.56 20.71
C MET A 93 -33.92 -14.84 20.58
N VAL A 94 -33.41 -15.05 19.39
CA VAL A 94 -32.52 -16.16 19.06
C VAL A 94 -31.16 -15.61 18.87
N SER A 95 -30.12 -16.29 19.37
CA SER A 95 -28.73 -15.96 19.09
C SER A 95 -28.55 -15.81 17.59
N ASP A 96 -27.93 -14.74 17.17
CA ASP A 96 -27.59 -14.53 15.77
C ASP A 96 -26.42 -15.47 15.43
N ALA A 97 -26.73 -16.74 15.27
CA ALA A 97 -25.76 -17.73 14.78
C ALA A 97 -25.28 -17.43 13.37
N GLU A 98 -25.93 -16.48 12.66
CA GLU A 98 -25.44 -15.91 11.41
C GLU A 98 -24.14 -15.08 11.59
N ALA A 99 -23.70 -14.78 12.82
CA ALA A 99 -22.34 -14.26 13.05
C ALA A 99 -21.23 -15.24 12.61
N LEU A 100 -21.55 -16.52 12.37
CA LEU A 100 -20.66 -17.49 11.72
C LEU A 100 -20.70 -17.41 10.18
N ASP A 101 -21.68 -16.74 9.61
CA ASP A 101 -21.85 -16.58 8.16
C ASP A 101 -21.28 -15.22 7.68
N GLU A 102 -20.06 -14.86 8.12
CA GLU A 102 -19.36 -13.72 7.58
C GLU A 102 -19.20 -13.89 6.06
N VAL A 103 -19.92 -13.06 5.30
CA VAL A 103 -19.86 -13.06 3.85
C VAL A 103 -18.58 -12.33 3.41
N VAL A 104 -17.69 -13.09 2.85
CA VAL A 104 -16.43 -12.59 2.29
C VAL A 104 -16.60 -12.32 0.81
N VAL A 105 -16.18 -11.14 0.36
CA VAL A 105 -16.07 -10.85 -1.07
C VAL A 105 -14.78 -11.49 -1.58
N THR A 106 -14.92 -12.52 -2.39
CA THR A 106 -13.80 -13.24 -3.00
C THR A 106 -13.48 -12.71 -4.39
N ALA A 107 -12.59 -13.39 -5.11
CA ALA A 107 -12.17 -12.99 -6.45
C ALA A 107 -13.40 -12.77 -7.39
N MET A 108 -13.28 -11.84 -8.31
CA MET A 108 -14.34 -11.38 -9.23
C MET A 108 -15.57 -10.78 -8.54
N GLY A 109 -15.47 -10.39 -7.26
CA GLY A 109 -16.60 -9.86 -6.50
C GLY A 109 -17.65 -10.91 -6.11
N ILE A 110 -17.33 -12.19 -6.21
CA ILE A 110 -18.22 -13.30 -5.82
C ILE A 110 -18.33 -13.30 -4.30
N LYS A 111 -19.54 -13.21 -3.78
CA LYS A 111 -19.80 -13.30 -2.35
C LYS A 111 -19.85 -14.77 -1.94
N ARG A 112 -19.09 -15.15 -0.92
CA ARG A 112 -19.08 -16.51 -0.32
C ARG A 112 -19.07 -16.42 1.19
N GLU A 113 -19.65 -17.40 1.82
CA GLU A 113 -19.56 -17.58 3.27
C GLU A 113 -18.11 -17.94 3.66
N SER A 114 -17.56 -17.31 4.66
CA SER A 114 -16.18 -17.56 5.12
C SER A 114 -15.93 -19.03 5.45
N LYS A 115 -16.95 -19.71 6.01
CA LYS A 115 -16.87 -21.12 6.36
C LYS A 115 -16.69 -22.05 5.15
N THR A 116 -17.14 -21.67 3.94
CA THR A 116 -17.04 -22.49 2.72
C THR A 116 -15.72 -22.35 1.97
N LEU A 117 -14.86 -21.36 2.32
CA LEU A 117 -13.63 -21.10 1.62
C LEU A 117 -12.60 -22.22 1.83
N THR A 118 -11.93 -22.61 0.76
CA THR A 118 -10.89 -23.66 0.74
C THR A 118 -9.47 -23.10 0.90
N TYR A 119 -9.32 -21.79 1.02
CA TYR A 119 -8.06 -21.06 1.12
C TYR A 119 -8.13 -19.97 2.21
N SER A 120 -6.98 -19.43 2.62
CA SER A 120 -6.92 -18.37 3.62
C SER A 120 -7.42 -17.05 3.08
N ALA A 121 -8.43 -16.49 3.72
CA ALA A 121 -8.89 -15.13 3.53
C ALA A 121 -9.02 -14.47 4.91
N GLN A 122 -8.67 -13.20 5.00
CA GLN A 122 -8.81 -12.42 6.23
C GLN A 122 -9.49 -11.10 5.93
N THR A 123 -10.56 -10.81 6.66
CA THR A 123 -11.31 -9.56 6.51
C THR A 123 -10.95 -8.59 7.62
N VAL A 124 -10.80 -7.31 7.27
CA VAL A 124 -10.63 -6.18 8.19
C VAL A 124 -11.79 -5.22 7.94
N GLY A 125 -12.55 -4.93 8.98
CA GLY A 125 -13.70 -4.04 8.91
C GLY A 125 -13.30 -2.57 8.68
N GLY A 126 -14.17 -1.81 8.03
CA GLY A 126 -13.93 -0.38 7.79
C GLY A 126 -13.81 0.43 9.09
N LYS A 127 -14.46 -0.01 10.18
CA LYS A 127 -14.31 0.63 11.51
C LYS A 127 -12.88 0.51 12.03
N ASP A 128 -12.28 -0.69 11.93
CA ASP A 128 -10.92 -0.94 12.40
C ASP A 128 -9.86 -0.16 11.61
N LEU A 129 -10.14 0.14 10.34
CA LEU A 129 -9.28 0.99 9.49
C LEU A 129 -9.33 2.46 9.89
N ASN A 130 -10.50 2.91 10.38
CA ASN A 130 -10.78 4.30 10.65
C ASN A 130 -10.46 4.73 12.09
N GLU A 131 -10.12 3.80 12.98
CA GLU A 131 -9.69 4.12 14.35
C GLU A 131 -8.42 5.00 14.34
N ILE A 132 -7.44 4.66 13.52
CA ILE A 132 -6.22 5.43 13.31
C ILE A 132 -6.06 5.64 11.80
N LYS A 133 -6.43 6.84 11.33
CA LYS A 133 -6.34 7.18 9.93
C LYS A 133 -4.91 7.52 9.53
N ASN A 134 -4.44 6.92 8.46
CA ASN A 134 -3.18 7.25 7.83
C ASN A 134 -3.44 7.92 6.47
N VAL A 135 -2.58 8.84 6.03
CA VAL A 135 -2.68 9.48 4.71
C VAL A 135 -2.72 8.43 3.59
N ASN A 136 -1.86 7.42 3.68
CA ASN A 136 -1.97 6.24 2.83
C ASN A 136 -2.67 5.12 3.63
N MET A 137 -3.92 4.84 3.28
CA MET A 137 -4.81 3.94 4.01
C MET A 137 -4.23 2.53 4.19
N ILE A 138 -3.39 2.06 3.27
CA ILE A 138 -2.81 0.72 3.34
C ILE A 138 -1.92 0.53 4.58
N ASN A 139 -1.29 1.62 5.06
CA ASN A 139 -0.46 1.59 6.25
C ASN A 139 -1.26 1.28 7.52
N SER A 140 -2.58 1.54 7.51
CA SER A 140 -3.48 1.19 8.63
C SER A 140 -3.70 -0.33 8.79
N LEU A 141 -3.29 -1.15 7.80
CA LEU A 141 -3.34 -2.62 7.86
C LEU A 141 -2.10 -3.25 8.51
N GLN A 142 -1.05 -2.46 8.79
CA GLN A 142 0.19 -2.96 9.38
C GLN A 142 -0.09 -3.63 10.74
N GLY A 143 0.44 -4.85 10.95
CA GLY A 143 0.22 -5.63 12.17
C GLY A 143 -1.18 -6.26 12.33
N LYS A 144 -2.17 -5.85 11.51
CA LYS A 144 -3.56 -6.36 11.60
C LYS A 144 -3.79 -7.68 10.87
N SER A 145 -2.83 -8.15 10.09
CA SER A 145 -2.94 -9.42 9.35
C SER A 145 -1.64 -10.20 9.35
N ALA A 146 -1.75 -11.51 9.63
CA ALA A 146 -0.61 -12.41 9.52
C ALA A 146 -0.15 -12.54 8.05
N GLY A 147 1.17 -12.59 7.80
CA GLY A 147 1.74 -12.73 6.45
C GLY A 147 1.70 -11.50 5.56
N LEU A 148 1.16 -10.37 6.05
CA LEU A 148 1.18 -9.07 5.39
C LEU A 148 2.35 -8.25 5.91
N GLN A 149 3.20 -7.79 4.99
CA GLN A 149 4.29 -6.85 5.29
C GLN A 149 4.03 -5.55 4.55
N ILE A 150 4.03 -4.45 5.29
CA ILE A 150 3.93 -3.10 4.73
C ILE A 150 5.18 -2.34 5.11
N THR A 151 5.77 -1.67 4.15
CA THR A 151 6.92 -0.79 4.35
C THR A 151 6.61 0.54 3.71
N PRO A 152 6.24 1.56 4.50
CA PRO A 152 6.02 2.91 3.99
C PRO A 152 7.33 3.51 3.49
N ASN A 153 7.25 4.39 2.51
CA ASN A 153 8.39 5.18 2.06
C ASN A 153 8.70 6.30 3.08
N SER A 154 9.93 6.78 3.05
CA SER A 154 10.41 7.91 3.88
C SER A 154 10.06 9.29 3.31
N THR A 155 9.37 9.36 2.16
CA THR A 155 9.05 10.60 1.45
C THR A 155 7.83 11.35 2.00
N GLY A 156 7.23 10.89 3.10
CA GLY A 156 6.14 11.57 3.79
C GLY A 156 4.76 11.37 3.15
N ALA A 157 3.88 12.35 3.34
CA ALA A 157 2.51 12.31 2.82
C ALA A 157 2.50 12.25 1.28
N GLY A 158 1.65 11.38 0.72
CA GLY A 158 1.60 11.14 -0.73
C GLY A 158 2.68 10.18 -1.27
N GLY A 159 3.56 9.67 -0.40
CA GLY A 159 4.55 8.65 -0.74
C GLY A 159 3.94 7.25 -0.92
N SER A 160 4.67 6.39 -1.62
CA SER A 160 4.29 5.00 -1.89
C SER A 160 4.53 4.08 -0.69
N SER A 161 3.87 2.92 -0.69
CA SER A 161 4.09 1.86 0.28
C SER A 161 4.35 0.54 -0.43
N LYS A 162 5.39 -0.18 0.00
CA LYS A 162 5.67 -1.53 -0.49
C LYS A 162 4.85 -2.54 0.31
N ILE A 163 4.07 -3.35 -0.40
CA ILE A 163 3.18 -4.36 0.17
C ILE A 163 3.65 -5.74 -0.28
N LEU A 164 3.82 -6.65 0.63
CA LEU A 164 4.19 -8.03 0.33
C LEU A 164 3.32 -9.02 1.09
N PHE A 165 2.88 -10.08 0.39
CA PHE A 165 2.30 -11.27 0.98
C PHE A 165 3.29 -12.43 0.87
N ARG A 166 3.68 -13.01 2.03
CA ARG A 166 4.49 -14.22 2.09
C ARG A 166 5.85 -14.10 1.37
N GLY A 167 6.47 -12.90 1.44
CA GLY A 167 7.80 -12.62 0.91
C GLY A 167 7.86 -12.35 -0.60
N ASN A 168 9.10 -12.19 -1.10
CA ASN A 168 9.35 -11.96 -2.53
C ASN A 168 9.27 -13.28 -3.30
N LYS A 169 8.65 -13.28 -4.47
CA LYS A 169 8.43 -14.44 -5.33
C LYS A 169 9.12 -14.31 -6.69
N SER A 170 9.07 -13.11 -7.27
CA SER A 170 9.69 -12.82 -8.56
C SER A 170 10.96 -12.00 -8.39
N ILE A 171 12.01 -12.35 -9.14
CA ILE A 171 13.32 -11.67 -9.12
C ILE A 171 13.24 -10.36 -9.91
N SER A 172 12.65 -10.39 -11.09
CA SER A 172 12.60 -9.25 -12.00
C SER A 172 11.21 -8.68 -12.18
N GLY A 173 10.15 -9.39 -11.77
CA GLY A 173 8.76 -8.95 -11.84
C GLY A 173 8.27 -8.22 -10.60
N SER A 174 7.01 -7.77 -10.64
CA SER A 174 6.35 -7.17 -9.48
C SER A 174 6.13 -8.21 -8.38
N ASN A 175 6.34 -7.82 -7.14
CA ASN A 175 6.02 -8.60 -5.94
C ASN A 175 4.82 -8.04 -5.17
N GLN A 176 4.20 -6.95 -5.66
CA GLN A 176 3.06 -6.32 -5.02
C GLN A 176 1.75 -7.08 -5.30
N PRO A 177 0.80 -7.13 -4.34
CA PRO A 177 -0.52 -7.71 -4.57
C PRO A 177 -1.37 -6.84 -5.49
N LEU A 178 -2.35 -7.47 -6.14
CA LEU A 178 -3.37 -6.76 -6.91
C LEU A 178 -4.32 -6.02 -5.98
N ILE A 179 -4.64 -4.78 -6.29
CA ILE A 179 -5.71 -4.02 -5.63
C ILE A 179 -6.98 -4.17 -6.46
N VAL A 180 -8.07 -4.53 -5.79
CA VAL A 180 -9.38 -4.71 -6.42
C VAL A 180 -10.41 -3.89 -5.65
N VAL A 181 -11.17 -3.07 -6.34
CA VAL A 181 -12.22 -2.24 -5.73
C VAL A 181 -13.57 -2.62 -6.32
N ASP A 182 -14.52 -2.99 -5.48
CA ASP A 182 -15.86 -3.47 -5.84
C ASP A 182 -15.83 -4.59 -6.91
N GLY A 183 -14.85 -5.49 -6.80
CA GLY A 183 -14.68 -6.66 -7.66
C GLY A 183 -13.94 -6.40 -8.98
N VAL A 184 -13.49 -5.17 -9.23
CA VAL A 184 -12.77 -4.78 -10.46
C VAL A 184 -11.33 -4.39 -10.13
N PRO A 185 -10.33 -4.92 -10.87
CA PRO A 185 -8.93 -4.53 -10.72
C PRO A 185 -8.72 -3.03 -10.85
N MET A 186 -8.00 -2.44 -9.90
CA MET A 186 -7.65 -1.03 -9.89
C MET A 186 -6.32 -0.83 -10.62
N MET A 187 -6.22 0.23 -11.42
CA MET A 187 -4.97 0.62 -12.03
C MET A 187 -3.98 1.04 -10.94
N MET A 188 -2.87 0.32 -10.83
CA MET A 188 -1.75 0.69 -9.99
C MET A 188 -1.05 1.91 -10.59
N SER A 189 -0.35 2.69 -9.77
CA SER A 189 0.32 3.91 -10.24
C SER A 189 1.20 3.66 -11.46
N VAL A 190 1.26 4.64 -12.33
CA VAL A 190 1.91 4.58 -13.64
C VAL A 190 3.36 5.04 -13.58
N SER A 191 3.71 5.83 -12.58
CA SER A 191 5.09 6.21 -12.39
C SER A 191 5.87 5.00 -11.85
N ASP A 192 6.94 4.63 -12.53
CA ASP A 192 7.95 3.73 -12.00
C ASP A 192 8.54 4.38 -10.73
N SER A 193 7.87 4.16 -9.60
CA SER A 193 8.28 4.66 -8.28
C SER A 193 9.47 3.87 -7.70
N GLN A 194 10.26 3.25 -8.56
CA GLN A 194 11.43 2.51 -8.10
C GLN A 194 12.62 3.44 -7.96
N VAL A 195 12.99 3.71 -6.72
CA VAL A 195 14.31 4.27 -6.39
C VAL A 195 15.38 3.31 -6.91
N LYS A 196 15.97 3.61 -8.06
CA LYS A 196 16.94 2.73 -8.74
C LYS A 196 18.37 2.94 -8.27
N MET A 197 18.66 4.01 -7.54
CA MET A 197 20.04 4.39 -7.23
C MET A 197 20.28 4.65 -5.73
N ALA A 198 21.41 4.15 -5.24
CA ALA A 198 21.89 4.38 -3.88
C ALA A 198 22.16 5.87 -3.57
N TYR A 199 22.55 6.62 -4.58
CA TYR A 199 22.89 8.04 -4.41
C TYR A 199 21.67 8.95 -4.50
N GLY A 200 20.52 8.43 -4.94
CA GLY A 200 19.26 9.09 -4.82
C GLY A 200 19.04 10.31 -5.70
N GLY A 201 18.12 11.15 -5.27
CA GLY A 201 17.62 12.28 -6.04
C GLY A 201 16.42 11.91 -6.90
N GLU A 202 15.96 10.66 -6.84
CA GLU A 202 14.79 10.22 -7.56
C GLU A 202 13.50 10.48 -6.77
N ARG A 203 12.46 10.72 -7.52
CA ARG A 203 11.13 11.04 -7.05
C ARG A 203 10.37 9.77 -6.64
N ASP A 204 9.57 9.85 -5.58
CA ASP A 204 8.53 8.89 -5.27
C ASP A 204 7.24 9.23 -6.02
N GLY A 205 6.83 8.39 -6.95
CA GLY A 205 5.60 8.55 -7.72
C GLY A 205 4.31 8.30 -6.93
N GLY A 206 4.37 7.91 -5.65
CA GLY A 206 3.22 7.52 -4.85
C GLY A 206 2.61 6.20 -5.30
N ASP A 207 1.45 5.87 -4.74
CA ASP A 207 0.67 4.70 -5.12
C ASP A 207 -0.84 5.00 -5.23
N ALA A 208 -1.57 4.05 -5.82
CA ALA A 208 -3.00 4.20 -6.03
C ALA A 208 -3.82 4.17 -4.73
N MET A 209 -3.27 3.60 -3.66
CA MET A 209 -3.98 3.45 -2.38
C MET A 209 -4.13 4.78 -1.64
N SER A 210 -3.21 5.73 -1.86
CA SER A 210 -3.30 7.08 -1.32
C SER A 210 -4.46 7.89 -1.92
N THR A 211 -5.09 7.40 -3.00
CA THR A 211 -6.22 8.06 -3.66
C THR A 211 -7.59 7.62 -3.15
N ILE A 212 -7.64 6.65 -2.22
CA ILE A 212 -8.89 6.11 -1.67
C ILE A 212 -9.11 6.69 -0.28
N ASN A 213 -10.30 7.27 -0.06
CA ASN A 213 -10.70 7.72 1.26
C ASN A 213 -11.06 6.51 2.15
N PRO A 214 -10.38 6.31 3.30
CA PRO A 214 -10.68 5.21 4.22
C PRO A 214 -12.12 5.20 4.72
N ASP A 215 -12.76 6.37 4.85
CA ASP A 215 -14.15 6.48 5.30
C ASP A 215 -15.17 5.92 4.31
N ASP A 216 -14.80 5.74 3.03
CA ASP A 216 -15.66 5.14 2.01
C ASP A 216 -15.60 3.61 2.01
N ILE A 217 -14.74 3.01 2.83
CA ILE A 217 -14.53 1.57 2.87
C ILE A 217 -15.49 0.92 3.84
N ALA A 218 -16.18 -0.13 3.39
CA ALA A 218 -16.98 -0.99 4.22
C ALA A 218 -16.13 -2.11 4.84
N GLN A 219 -15.31 -2.76 4.02
CA GLN A 219 -14.38 -3.80 4.44
C GLN A 219 -13.23 -4.01 3.46
N ILE A 220 -12.13 -4.57 3.94
CA ILE A 220 -11.02 -5.06 3.13
C ILE A 220 -10.85 -6.55 3.37
N THR A 221 -10.81 -7.33 2.29
CA THR A 221 -10.50 -8.76 2.34
C THR A 221 -9.13 -9.01 1.73
N LEU A 222 -8.26 -9.67 2.48
CA LEU A 222 -6.90 -10.01 2.09
C LEU A 222 -6.85 -11.45 1.58
N LEU A 223 -6.58 -11.63 0.30
CA LEU A 223 -6.43 -12.90 -0.39
C LEU A 223 -4.92 -13.17 -0.59
N LYS A 224 -4.30 -13.88 0.35
CA LYS A 224 -2.84 -14.02 0.43
C LYS A 224 -2.26 -15.10 -0.48
N GLY A 225 -3.06 -16.11 -0.80
CA GLY A 225 -2.65 -17.27 -1.58
C GLY A 225 -2.92 -17.13 -3.07
N ALA A 226 -2.17 -17.88 -3.88
CA ALA A 226 -2.37 -17.95 -5.32
C ALA A 226 -3.75 -18.56 -5.68
N SER A 227 -4.30 -19.47 -4.85
CA SER A 227 -5.63 -20.06 -5.05
C SER A 227 -6.73 -19.02 -5.06
N ALA A 228 -6.67 -18.07 -4.12
CA ALA A 228 -7.63 -16.98 -4.05
C ALA A 228 -7.52 -16.00 -5.22
N ALA A 229 -6.31 -15.86 -5.77
CA ALA A 229 -6.01 -14.92 -6.84
C ALA A 229 -6.17 -15.54 -8.25
N ALA A 230 -6.32 -16.86 -8.36
CA ALA A 230 -6.34 -17.56 -9.64
C ALA A 230 -7.39 -17.02 -10.63
N LEU A 231 -8.52 -16.51 -10.12
CA LEU A 231 -9.57 -15.92 -10.96
C LEU A 231 -9.22 -14.55 -11.56
N TYR A 232 -8.22 -13.85 -10.98
CA TYR A 232 -7.69 -12.62 -11.56
C TYR A 232 -6.46 -12.84 -12.46
N GLY A 233 -5.94 -14.09 -12.51
CA GLY A 233 -4.83 -14.49 -13.37
C GLY A 233 -3.48 -13.91 -12.97
N ALA A 234 -2.63 -13.65 -13.96
CA ALA A 234 -1.24 -13.23 -13.80
C ALA A 234 -1.05 -12.01 -12.90
N VAL A 235 -1.94 -11.04 -12.98
CA VAL A 235 -1.83 -9.79 -12.21
C VAL A 235 -2.01 -9.98 -10.70
N ALA A 236 -2.57 -11.12 -10.28
CA ALA A 236 -2.79 -11.46 -8.88
C ALA A 236 -1.89 -12.61 -8.37
N ALA A 237 -0.79 -12.93 -9.07
CA ALA A 237 0.15 -13.99 -8.66
C ALA A 237 0.71 -13.77 -7.22
N ASN A 238 0.75 -12.53 -6.76
CA ASN A 238 1.22 -12.15 -5.43
C ASN A 238 0.10 -12.03 -4.38
N GLY A 239 -1.13 -12.43 -4.72
CA GLY A 239 -2.31 -12.23 -3.90
C GLY A 239 -3.11 -11.00 -4.30
N ALA A 240 -4.20 -10.74 -3.61
CA ALA A 240 -5.05 -9.59 -3.88
C ALA A 240 -5.59 -8.94 -2.59
N ILE A 241 -5.76 -7.64 -2.63
CA ILE A 241 -6.42 -6.83 -1.60
C ILE A 241 -7.76 -6.37 -2.17
N MET A 242 -8.84 -6.95 -1.65
CA MET A 242 -10.20 -6.69 -2.09
C MET A 242 -10.82 -5.61 -1.24
N ILE A 243 -11.14 -4.48 -1.82
CA ILE A 243 -11.78 -3.33 -1.15
C ILE A 243 -13.24 -3.29 -1.56
N THR A 244 -14.11 -3.37 -0.56
CA THR A 244 -15.54 -3.16 -0.76
C THR A 244 -15.90 -1.79 -0.24
N THR A 245 -16.49 -0.96 -1.10
CA THR A 245 -16.92 0.38 -0.72
C THR A 245 -18.29 0.39 -0.10
N LYS A 246 -18.57 1.42 0.71
CA LYS A 246 -19.87 1.65 1.29
C LYS A 246 -20.93 1.87 0.20
N SER A 247 -22.15 1.42 0.48
CA SER A 247 -23.34 1.69 -0.33
C SER A 247 -24.49 2.10 0.59
N ALA A 248 -25.50 2.76 0.06
CA ALA A 248 -26.68 3.13 0.83
C ALA A 248 -27.53 1.90 1.13
N GLN A 249 -28.18 1.92 2.28
CA GLN A 249 -29.22 0.94 2.66
C GLN A 249 -30.60 1.53 2.39
N ALA A 250 -31.50 0.70 1.85
CA ALA A 250 -32.88 1.08 1.63
C ALA A 250 -33.55 1.49 2.94
N GLY A 251 -34.38 2.56 2.89
CA GLY A 251 -35.15 3.05 4.01
C GLY A 251 -34.36 3.81 5.09
N LYS A 252 -33.04 3.97 4.96
CA LYS A 252 -32.20 4.71 5.92
C LYS A 252 -31.49 5.88 5.25
N VAL A 253 -31.65 7.08 5.82
CA VAL A 253 -30.83 8.25 5.48
C VAL A 253 -29.80 8.41 6.58
N ALA A 254 -28.51 8.47 6.21
CA ALA A 254 -27.43 8.67 7.15
C ALA A 254 -26.48 9.77 6.63
N ILE A 255 -26.12 10.66 7.55
CA ILE A 255 -25.08 11.66 7.35
C ILE A 255 -23.97 11.31 8.34
N ASN A 256 -22.75 11.10 7.83
CA ASN A 256 -21.60 10.86 8.68
C ASN A 256 -20.60 11.99 8.44
N VAL A 257 -20.13 12.58 9.52
CA VAL A 257 -19.06 13.57 9.52
C VAL A 257 -17.93 13.05 10.38
N SER A 258 -16.72 13.08 9.84
CA SER A 258 -15.52 12.64 10.53
C SER A 258 -14.43 13.68 10.40
N SER A 259 -13.75 13.97 11.49
CA SER A 259 -12.58 14.84 11.53
C SER A 259 -11.51 14.18 12.38
N ASN A 260 -10.30 14.10 11.85
CA ASN A 260 -9.16 13.55 12.53
C ASN A 260 -7.98 14.51 12.39
N THR A 261 -7.27 14.76 13.49
CA THR A 261 -6.07 15.58 13.50
C THR A 261 -4.92 14.76 14.10
N THR A 262 -3.83 14.64 13.35
CA THR A 262 -2.61 13.97 13.78
C THR A 262 -1.51 14.99 13.95
N VAL A 263 -0.81 14.93 15.09
CA VAL A 263 0.38 15.72 15.37
C VAL A 263 1.59 14.81 15.33
N GLU A 264 2.61 15.17 14.57
CA GLU A 264 3.78 14.36 14.34
C GLU A 264 5.05 15.08 14.80
N SER A 265 6.02 14.32 15.27
CA SER A 265 7.34 14.83 15.61
C SER A 265 8.44 13.83 15.28
N ALA A 266 9.65 14.31 14.99
CA ALA A 266 10.79 13.45 14.77
C ALA A 266 11.12 12.66 16.05
N MET A 267 10.89 11.35 16.06
CA MET A 267 11.04 10.49 17.22
C MET A 267 12.50 10.07 17.43
N SER A 268 13.15 9.56 16.39
CA SER A 268 14.49 9.02 16.46
C SER A 268 15.38 9.65 15.39
N LEU A 269 16.50 10.17 15.82
CA LEU A 269 17.53 10.74 14.97
C LEU A 269 18.81 9.93 15.10
N PRO A 270 19.70 9.92 14.10
CA PRO A 270 21.04 9.38 14.27
C PRO A 270 21.75 10.04 15.45
N LYS A 271 22.69 9.33 16.03
CA LYS A 271 23.52 9.87 17.11
C LYS A 271 24.71 10.62 16.54
N PHE A 272 24.84 11.87 16.97
CA PHE A 272 25.86 12.77 16.46
C PHE A 272 26.94 13.03 17.51
N GLN A 273 28.18 13.21 17.06
CA GLN A 273 29.22 13.91 17.84
C GLN A 273 28.97 15.42 17.72
N ASN A 274 29.21 16.16 18.81
CA ASN A 274 29.02 17.61 18.85
C ASN A 274 30.24 18.33 19.46
N ASN A 275 31.39 17.65 19.55
CA ASN A 275 32.58 18.13 20.26
C ASN A 275 33.74 18.49 19.32
N TYR A 276 33.73 18.02 18.08
CA TYR A 276 34.79 18.29 17.09
C TYR A 276 34.25 19.14 15.96
N GLY A 277 34.98 20.21 15.65
CA GLY A 277 34.54 21.19 14.69
C GLY A 277 34.87 20.85 13.24
N MET A 278 34.68 21.86 12.41
CA MET A 278 34.89 21.80 10.98
C MET A 278 36.38 21.70 10.62
N SER A 279 36.70 20.97 9.56
CA SER A 279 38.03 21.00 8.93
C SER A 279 38.24 22.28 8.14
N ASP A 280 39.50 22.59 7.79
CA ASP A 280 39.88 23.80 7.03
C ASP A 280 39.18 23.90 5.66
N GLU A 281 38.67 22.78 5.13
CA GLU A 281 37.96 22.75 3.83
C GLU A 281 36.50 23.19 3.93
N GLY A 282 35.98 23.46 5.12
CA GLY A 282 34.63 23.97 5.30
C GLY A 282 33.53 22.95 5.10
N THR A 283 33.86 21.65 5.04
CA THR A 283 32.90 20.60 4.68
C THR A 283 32.77 19.54 5.78
N PHE A 284 33.90 18.95 6.21
CA PHE A 284 33.90 17.81 7.13
C PHE A 284 34.05 18.25 8.59
N SER A 285 33.50 17.51 9.53
CA SER A 285 33.69 17.76 10.99
C SER A 285 34.90 16.99 11.54
N TRP A 286 36.01 16.99 10.80
CA TRP A 286 37.28 16.35 11.16
C TRP A 286 38.29 17.33 11.75
N GLY A 287 37.85 18.52 12.12
CA GLY A 287 38.68 19.55 12.73
C GLY A 287 39.01 19.33 14.20
N SER A 288 39.55 20.35 14.84
CA SER A 288 39.95 20.31 16.26
C SER A 288 38.75 20.21 17.21
N LYS A 289 39.03 19.81 18.45
CA LYS A 289 38.06 19.79 19.55
C LYS A 289 37.58 21.19 19.86
N LEU A 290 36.26 21.39 19.93
CA LEU A 290 35.64 22.68 20.21
C LEU A 290 35.77 23.03 21.70
N GLY A 291 35.81 24.31 22.02
CA GLY A 291 35.76 24.78 23.38
C GLY A 291 34.42 24.58 24.11
N ALA A 292 33.34 24.41 23.33
CA ALA A 292 31.99 24.14 23.83
C ALA A 292 31.28 23.15 22.91
N THR A 293 30.38 22.34 23.48
CA THR A 293 29.58 21.37 22.73
C THR A 293 28.61 22.10 21.77
N SER A 294 28.62 21.70 20.52
CA SER A 294 27.74 22.22 19.46
C SER A 294 26.27 21.72 19.66
N PRO A 295 25.27 22.49 19.26
CA PRO A 295 23.87 22.05 19.26
C PRO A 295 23.63 20.85 18.32
N ASN A 296 22.52 20.12 18.56
CA ASN A 296 22.03 19.13 17.61
C ASN A 296 21.25 19.81 16.48
N TYR A 297 21.95 20.09 15.39
CA TYR A 297 21.40 20.82 14.23
C TYR A 297 20.29 20.03 13.50
N ALA A 298 20.38 18.70 13.47
CA ALA A 298 19.35 17.86 12.90
C ALA A 298 17.99 18.07 13.60
N ARG A 299 18.00 18.21 14.94
CA ARG A 299 16.77 18.49 15.71
C ARG A 299 16.25 19.91 15.46
N LYS A 300 17.12 20.88 15.23
CA LYS A 300 16.74 22.25 14.88
C LYS A 300 16.08 22.36 13.49
N PHE A 301 16.39 21.42 12.61
CA PHE A 301 15.85 21.40 11.26
C PHE A 301 14.38 20.96 11.24
N TYR A 302 14.02 19.94 12.02
CA TYR A 302 12.66 19.42 12.06
C TYR A 302 11.70 20.32 12.82
N GLN A 303 10.45 20.31 12.40
CA GLN A 303 9.32 20.98 13.04
C GLN A 303 8.23 19.97 13.43
N PRO A 304 7.26 20.33 14.30
CA PRO A 304 6.05 19.55 14.46
C PRO A 304 5.25 19.51 13.15
N GLY A 305 4.84 18.31 12.72
CA GLY A 305 3.96 18.11 11.58
C GLY A 305 2.50 18.05 12.02
N TYR A 306 1.59 18.45 11.16
CA TYR A 306 0.14 18.44 11.40
C TYR A 306 -0.58 17.88 10.18
N THR A 307 -1.40 16.86 10.40
CA THR A 307 -2.24 16.29 9.36
C THR A 307 -3.69 16.33 9.80
N THR A 308 -4.56 16.91 8.99
CA THR A 308 -6.02 16.90 9.19
C THR A 308 -6.67 16.07 8.08
N ASN A 309 -7.59 15.19 8.47
CA ASN A 309 -8.40 14.41 7.55
C ASN A 309 -9.87 14.63 7.93
N ASN A 310 -10.60 15.34 7.07
CA ASN A 310 -12.01 15.68 7.26
C ASN A 310 -12.84 15.02 6.17
N SER A 311 -13.92 14.35 6.55
CA SER A 311 -14.82 13.74 5.59
C SER A 311 -16.29 13.94 5.96
N ILE A 312 -17.12 14.01 4.94
CA ILE A 312 -18.58 13.99 5.05
C ILE A 312 -19.13 12.98 4.05
N SER A 313 -20.05 12.13 4.49
CA SER A 313 -20.77 11.24 3.60
C SER A 313 -22.28 11.33 3.84
N LEU A 314 -23.03 11.23 2.76
CA LEU A 314 -24.49 11.21 2.73
C LEU A 314 -24.92 9.93 2.03
N SER A 315 -25.74 9.13 2.68
CA SER A 315 -26.33 7.94 2.08
C SER A 315 -27.82 7.90 2.33
N GLY A 316 -28.55 7.39 1.35
CA GLY A 316 -30.01 7.25 1.49
C GLY A 316 -30.60 6.55 0.28
N GLY A 317 -31.82 6.07 0.41
CA GLY A 317 -32.48 5.42 -0.70
C GLY A 317 -33.80 4.76 -0.32
N THR A 318 -34.43 4.21 -1.32
CA THR A 318 -35.61 3.38 -1.26
C THR A 318 -35.25 1.95 -1.69
N GLU A 319 -36.21 1.04 -1.72
CA GLU A 319 -35.99 -0.31 -2.27
C GLU A 319 -35.53 -0.31 -3.73
N ASN A 320 -35.92 0.72 -4.51
CA ASN A 320 -35.65 0.82 -5.94
C ASN A 320 -34.42 1.65 -6.26
N ILE A 321 -34.04 2.61 -5.41
CA ILE A 321 -32.92 3.50 -5.67
C ILE A 321 -32.14 3.69 -4.38
N SER A 322 -30.83 3.51 -4.44
CA SER A 322 -29.90 3.79 -3.35
C SER A 322 -28.83 4.77 -3.83
N SER A 323 -28.40 5.71 -2.99
CA SER A 323 -27.36 6.68 -3.33
C SER A 323 -26.42 6.93 -2.16
N TYR A 324 -25.13 6.95 -2.47
CA TYR A 324 -24.05 7.27 -1.55
C TYR A 324 -23.19 8.37 -2.17
N PHE A 325 -22.93 9.44 -1.43
CA PHE A 325 -22.04 10.52 -1.82
C PHE A 325 -21.08 10.79 -0.68
N SER A 326 -19.82 11.03 -1.00
CA SER A 326 -18.82 11.44 -0.02
C SER A 326 -17.88 12.49 -0.57
N TYR A 327 -17.37 13.30 0.34
CA TYR A 327 -16.26 14.22 0.11
C TYR A 327 -15.28 14.09 1.28
N ALA A 328 -13.99 13.99 0.97
CA ALA A 328 -12.94 14.04 1.96
C ALA A 328 -11.83 15.01 1.54
N ASN A 329 -11.27 15.69 2.52
CA ASN A 329 -10.11 16.54 2.39
C ASN A 329 -9.03 16.11 3.36
N VAL A 330 -7.81 15.93 2.86
CA VAL A 330 -6.62 15.69 3.67
C VAL A 330 -5.64 16.83 3.43
N SER A 331 -5.24 17.49 4.50
CA SER A 331 -4.21 18.53 4.49
C SER A 331 -3.12 18.15 5.48
N SER A 332 -1.88 18.12 5.03
CA SER A 332 -0.72 17.74 5.85
C SER A 332 0.43 18.70 5.64
N ASN A 333 0.94 19.27 6.73
CA ASN A 333 2.23 19.94 6.79
C ASN A 333 3.21 18.98 7.46
N GLY A 334 4.25 18.58 6.76
CA GLY A 334 5.19 17.56 7.22
C GLY A 334 6.10 18.03 8.36
N ILE A 335 6.81 17.08 8.96
CA ILE A 335 7.87 17.38 9.97
C ILE A 335 9.09 18.07 9.35
N MET A 336 9.27 17.99 8.04
CA MET A 336 10.23 18.78 7.30
C MET A 336 9.59 20.12 6.91
N PRO A 337 10.28 21.25 7.10
CA PRO A 337 9.73 22.54 6.69
C PRO A 337 9.34 22.58 5.21
N GLU A 338 8.34 23.39 4.87
CA GLU A 338 7.83 23.60 3.50
C GLU A 338 7.37 22.32 2.77
N ASN A 339 7.14 21.20 3.47
CA ASN A 339 6.61 19.98 2.88
C ASN A 339 5.10 19.92 3.09
N ASP A 340 4.35 20.17 2.02
CA ASP A 340 2.90 20.28 2.05
C ASP A 340 2.23 19.24 1.16
N TYR A 341 1.12 18.71 1.67
CA TYR A 341 0.26 17.76 0.96
C TYR A 341 -1.20 18.17 1.10
N LEU A 342 -1.90 18.26 -0.03
CA LEU A 342 -3.33 18.52 -0.07
C LEU A 342 -4.01 17.51 -0.98
N SER A 343 -5.07 16.86 -0.47
CA SER A 343 -5.87 15.92 -1.26
C SER A 343 -7.36 16.19 -1.10
N HIS A 344 -8.08 16.05 -2.22
CA HIS A 344 -9.54 16.11 -2.29
C HIS A 344 -10.04 14.82 -2.92
N ASN A 345 -10.97 14.15 -2.24
CA ASN A 345 -11.62 12.93 -2.71
C ASN A 345 -13.12 13.16 -2.82
N LEU A 346 -13.68 12.81 -3.96
CA LEU A 346 -15.12 12.82 -4.22
C LEU A 346 -15.54 11.43 -4.68
N MET A 347 -16.64 10.91 -4.12
CA MET A 347 -17.25 9.66 -4.55
C MET A 347 -18.75 9.81 -4.66
N ALA A 348 -19.31 9.28 -5.74
CA ALA A 348 -20.74 9.11 -5.94
C ALA A 348 -21.02 7.67 -6.37
N LYS A 349 -22.00 7.02 -5.74
CA LYS A 349 -22.46 5.68 -6.10
C LYS A 349 -23.98 5.65 -6.06
N VAL A 350 -24.60 5.20 -7.14
CA VAL A 350 -26.06 5.11 -7.26
C VAL A 350 -26.42 3.72 -7.75
N GLY A 351 -27.31 3.05 -7.03
CA GLY A 351 -27.85 1.76 -7.37
C GLY A 351 -29.33 1.85 -7.74
N PHE A 352 -29.75 1.09 -8.74
CA PHE A 352 -31.13 0.97 -9.19
C PHE A 352 -31.56 -0.49 -9.20
N ASN A 353 -32.72 -0.79 -8.60
CA ASN A 353 -33.37 -2.08 -8.68
C ASN A 353 -34.59 -1.96 -9.59
N LEU A 354 -34.48 -2.46 -10.82
CA LEU A 354 -35.50 -2.37 -11.83
C LEU A 354 -36.24 -3.71 -11.96
N TRP A 355 -37.58 -3.67 -11.90
CA TRP A 355 -38.46 -4.83 -12.06
C TRP A 355 -38.09 -6.04 -11.19
N LYS A 356 -37.46 -5.81 -10.02
CA LYS A 356 -36.97 -6.85 -9.09
C LYS A 356 -35.98 -7.87 -9.70
N LYS A 357 -35.55 -7.70 -10.94
CA LYS A 357 -34.68 -8.64 -11.65
C LYS A 357 -33.41 -8.00 -12.21
N VAL A 358 -33.41 -6.70 -12.39
CA VAL A 358 -32.27 -5.96 -12.95
C VAL A 358 -31.72 -5.02 -11.91
N HIS A 359 -30.44 -5.24 -11.55
CA HIS A 359 -29.71 -4.41 -10.60
C HIS A 359 -28.64 -3.66 -11.36
N VAL A 360 -28.66 -2.35 -11.28
CA VAL A 360 -27.69 -1.46 -11.94
C VAL A 360 -26.97 -0.63 -10.90
N ASP A 361 -25.64 -0.71 -10.86
CA ASP A 361 -24.83 0.17 -10.05
C ASP A 361 -23.97 1.07 -10.95
N VAL A 362 -23.91 2.34 -10.63
CA VAL A 362 -23.05 3.32 -11.29
C VAL A 362 -22.23 4.03 -10.22
N SER A 363 -20.94 4.17 -10.47
CA SER A 363 -20.03 4.87 -9.55
C SER A 363 -19.12 5.83 -10.30
N ALA A 364 -18.81 6.95 -9.66
CA ALA A 364 -17.81 7.90 -10.12
C ALA A 364 -16.95 8.31 -8.93
N ARG A 365 -15.63 8.37 -9.14
CA ARG A 365 -14.67 8.89 -8.17
C ARG A 365 -13.77 9.91 -8.83
N TYR A 366 -13.41 10.92 -8.08
CA TYR A 366 -12.42 11.91 -8.44
C TYR A 366 -11.49 12.13 -7.26
N ASN A 367 -10.19 12.06 -7.51
CA ASN A 367 -9.17 12.43 -6.55
C ASN A 367 -8.24 13.47 -7.17
N LYS A 368 -7.96 14.52 -6.41
CA LYS A 368 -6.94 15.52 -6.73
C LYS A 368 -5.93 15.56 -5.60
N GLN A 369 -4.64 15.51 -5.94
CA GLN A 369 -3.53 15.67 -5.00
C GLN A 369 -2.61 16.78 -5.47
N HIS A 370 -2.15 17.59 -4.52
CA HIS A 370 -1.10 18.59 -4.69
C HIS A 370 -0.04 18.35 -3.62
N ILE A 371 1.22 18.24 -4.04
CA ILE A 371 2.34 17.94 -3.14
C ILE A 371 3.46 18.91 -3.45
N GLU A 372 3.92 19.64 -2.44
CA GLU A 372 5.07 20.53 -2.51
C GLU A 372 6.22 19.99 -1.67
N ASN A 373 7.42 20.17 -2.16
CA ASN A 373 8.67 19.81 -1.47
C ASN A 373 8.71 18.39 -0.89
N GLN A 374 8.12 17.41 -1.62
CA GLN A 374 8.28 16.02 -1.24
C GLN A 374 9.78 15.66 -1.26
N PRO A 375 10.34 15.15 -0.13
CA PRO A 375 11.76 14.82 -0.09
C PRO A 375 12.09 13.72 -1.11
N SER A 376 13.21 13.89 -1.80
CA SER A 376 13.76 12.84 -2.64
C SER A 376 14.23 11.66 -1.79
N ALA A 377 14.16 10.46 -2.34
CA ALA A 377 14.81 9.32 -1.72
C ALA A 377 16.33 9.36 -1.95
N GLY A 378 17.11 8.88 -0.97
CA GLY A 378 18.56 8.90 -1.03
C GLY A 378 19.16 10.17 -0.44
N TYR A 379 20.43 10.44 -0.74
CA TYR A 379 21.13 11.54 -0.10
C TYR A 379 21.39 12.76 -1.01
N LEU A 380 21.36 12.59 -2.33
CA LEU A 380 21.40 13.71 -3.27
C LEU A 380 20.02 14.38 -3.34
N ASN A 381 20.02 15.71 -3.48
CA ASN A 381 18.80 16.51 -3.55
C ASN A 381 17.82 16.26 -2.38
N ASN A 382 18.38 15.97 -1.20
CA ASN A 382 17.62 15.72 0.01
C ASN A 382 18.03 16.74 1.09
N PRO A 383 17.11 17.64 1.53
CA PRO A 383 17.42 18.65 2.55
C PRO A 383 17.93 18.08 3.87
N ILE A 384 17.49 16.86 4.23
CA ILE A 384 17.91 16.16 5.46
C ILE A 384 19.43 15.94 5.45
N THR A 385 20.03 15.68 4.29
CA THR A 385 21.47 15.46 4.17
C THR A 385 22.25 16.66 4.64
N GLY A 386 21.90 17.86 4.17
CA GLY A 386 22.55 19.11 4.60
C GLY A 386 22.41 19.33 6.12
N ALA A 387 21.23 19.05 6.69
CA ALA A 387 21.00 19.20 8.13
C ALA A 387 21.81 18.21 8.97
N TYR A 388 21.96 16.96 8.51
CA TYR A 388 22.71 15.93 9.24
C TYR A 388 24.22 16.15 9.18
N LEU A 389 24.72 16.57 8.02
CA LEU A 389 26.13 16.74 7.74
C LEU A 389 26.67 18.12 8.12
N PHE A 390 25.83 19.05 8.56
CA PHE A 390 26.26 20.41 8.88
C PHE A 390 27.45 20.41 9.84
N PRO A 391 28.55 21.13 9.53
CA PRO A 391 29.76 21.11 10.33
C PRO A 391 29.52 21.62 11.74
N ARG A 392 30.08 20.92 12.71
CA ARG A 392 29.95 21.28 14.14
C ARG A 392 30.75 22.55 14.46
N GLY A 393 30.16 23.39 15.29
CA GLY A 393 30.76 24.69 15.67
C GLY A 393 30.32 25.87 14.80
N GLU A 394 29.69 25.62 13.65
CA GLU A 394 29.18 26.64 12.76
C GLU A 394 27.84 27.22 13.17
N ASP A 395 27.51 28.43 12.70
CA ASP A 395 26.25 29.12 13.03
C ASP A 395 25.11 28.66 12.09
N TRP A 396 24.35 27.68 12.56
CA TRP A 396 23.17 27.17 11.85
C TRP A 396 22.13 28.27 11.57
N ASP A 397 21.88 29.16 12.55
CA ASP A 397 20.80 30.15 12.46
C ASP A 397 21.16 31.24 11.46
N TYR A 398 22.46 31.54 11.29
CA TYR A 398 22.97 32.39 10.20
C TYR A 398 22.64 31.79 8.84
N TYR A 399 22.98 30.52 8.58
CA TYR A 399 22.76 29.88 7.28
C TYR A 399 21.27 29.57 7.04
N LYS A 400 20.47 29.40 8.08
CA LYS A 400 19.02 29.32 7.97
C LYS A 400 18.42 30.62 7.46
N SER A 401 18.85 31.77 8.04
CA SER A 401 18.29 33.08 7.70
C SER A 401 18.87 33.67 6.42
N ASN A 402 20.08 33.27 6.07
CA ASN A 402 20.85 33.75 4.92
C ASN A 402 21.20 32.56 3.99
N TYR A 403 20.20 31.74 3.61
CA TYR A 403 20.43 30.58 2.74
C TYR A 403 20.85 30.99 1.31
N GLU A 404 20.66 32.25 0.95
CA GLU A 404 21.09 32.84 -0.30
C GLU A 404 21.82 34.18 -0.09
N VAL A 405 22.74 34.51 -1.01
CA VAL A 405 23.45 35.78 -1.06
C VAL A 405 23.43 36.28 -2.49
N TYR A 406 23.40 37.62 -2.64
CA TYR A 406 23.43 38.25 -3.95
C TYR A 406 24.80 38.21 -4.56
N ASP A 407 24.91 37.66 -5.77
CA ASP A 407 26.11 37.69 -6.64
C ASP A 407 25.96 38.82 -7.64
N GLY A 408 26.68 39.95 -7.40
CA GLY A 408 26.63 41.14 -8.25
C GLY A 408 27.22 40.92 -9.64
N VAL A 409 28.05 39.89 -9.83
CA VAL A 409 28.65 39.58 -11.14
C VAL A 409 27.63 38.87 -12.02
N ARG A 410 26.87 37.93 -11.42
CA ARG A 410 25.84 37.13 -12.11
C ARG A 410 24.47 37.78 -12.07
N ASN A 411 24.28 38.83 -11.27
CA ASN A 411 23.01 39.52 -11.04
C ASN A 411 21.89 38.57 -10.59
N VAL A 412 22.22 37.62 -9.72
CA VAL A 412 21.28 36.65 -9.13
C VAL A 412 21.63 36.34 -7.68
N ASN A 413 20.65 35.86 -6.92
CA ASN A 413 20.92 35.23 -5.63
C ASN A 413 21.50 33.83 -5.85
N VAL A 414 22.55 33.52 -5.15
CA VAL A 414 23.26 32.24 -5.22
C VAL A 414 23.24 31.54 -3.87
N HIS A 415 23.41 30.24 -3.88
CA HIS A 415 23.45 29.37 -2.73
C HIS A 415 24.53 29.80 -1.70
N ASN A 416 24.17 30.01 -0.46
CA ASN A 416 25.05 30.32 0.65
C ASN A 416 25.16 29.11 1.60
N TRP A 417 26.39 28.61 1.74
CA TRP A 417 26.68 27.47 2.63
C TRP A 417 28.15 27.47 3.05
N THR A 418 28.51 26.60 4.01
CA THR A 418 29.93 26.50 4.47
C THR A 418 30.86 26.05 3.36
N ASN A 419 30.40 25.23 2.43
CA ASN A 419 31.10 24.85 1.23
C ASN A 419 30.14 24.66 0.05
N THR A 420 30.18 25.53 -0.92
CA THR A 420 29.30 25.51 -2.10
C THR A 420 29.83 24.65 -3.26
N LYS A 421 31.01 24.00 -3.11
CA LYS A 421 31.64 23.19 -4.16
C LYS A 421 31.22 21.71 -4.09
N GLN A 422 30.55 21.29 -3.02
CA GLN A 422 30.14 19.92 -2.82
C GLN A 422 28.65 19.76 -3.17
N GLU A 423 28.37 19.05 -4.26
CA GLU A 423 26.99 18.83 -4.75
C GLU A 423 26.09 18.14 -3.71
N GLN A 424 26.66 17.23 -2.91
CA GLN A 424 25.95 16.48 -1.90
C GLN A 424 25.65 17.29 -0.65
N PHE A 425 26.34 18.41 -0.48
CA PHE A 425 26.32 19.21 0.73
C PHE A 425 25.72 20.58 0.46
N SER A 426 24.41 20.65 0.41
CA SER A 426 23.68 21.88 0.13
C SER A 426 22.97 22.39 1.38
N ASN A 427 22.78 23.70 1.45
CA ASN A 427 21.95 24.31 2.47
C ASN A 427 20.52 23.79 2.38
N PRO A 428 19.97 23.14 3.41
CA PRO A 428 18.62 22.60 3.36
C PRO A 428 17.56 23.66 3.06
N TYR A 429 17.73 24.88 3.55
CA TYR A 429 16.78 25.99 3.31
C TYR A 429 16.87 26.55 1.89
N TRP A 430 18.05 26.53 1.26
CA TRP A 430 18.16 26.77 -0.17
C TRP A 430 17.38 25.74 -0.96
N MET A 431 17.54 24.46 -0.63
CA MET A 431 16.85 23.37 -1.32
C MET A 431 15.34 23.52 -1.20
N LEU A 432 14.82 23.76 0.00
CA LEU A 432 13.39 23.93 0.26
C LEU A 432 12.76 25.13 -0.47
N ASN A 433 13.55 26.18 -0.73
CA ASN A 433 13.05 27.42 -1.34
C ASN A 433 13.45 27.63 -2.80
N ARG A 434 14.49 26.91 -3.28
CA ARG A 434 15.08 27.11 -4.62
C ARG A 434 15.25 25.82 -5.43
N GLN A 435 14.84 24.68 -4.86
CA GLN A 435 14.76 23.38 -5.53
C GLN A 435 13.39 22.78 -5.20
N THR A 436 12.32 23.39 -5.68
CA THR A 436 10.97 23.11 -5.27
C THR A 436 10.30 22.07 -6.18
N PRO A 437 10.24 20.78 -5.80
CA PRO A 437 9.45 19.81 -6.54
C PRO A 437 7.96 20.00 -6.24
N ILE A 438 7.17 20.10 -7.31
CA ILE A 438 5.71 20.20 -7.22
C ILE A 438 5.10 19.03 -7.99
N THR A 439 4.17 18.34 -7.37
CA THR A 439 3.42 17.25 -7.99
C THR A 439 1.93 17.55 -7.94
N ASP A 440 1.29 17.62 -9.10
CA ASP A 440 -0.16 17.65 -9.24
C ASP A 440 -0.64 16.32 -9.83
N ARG A 441 -1.58 15.64 -9.15
CA ARG A 441 -2.21 14.41 -9.63
C ARG A 441 -3.71 14.57 -9.66
N ASN A 442 -4.31 14.11 -10.76
CA ASN A 442 -5.76 13.96 -10.88
C ASN A 442 -6.06 12.51 -11.26
N ARG A 443 -7.03 11.91 -10.62
CA ARG A 443 -7.51 10.57 -10.94
C ARG A 443 -9.03 10.59 -11.09
N TYR A 444 -9.47 10.06 -12.21
CA TYR A 444 -10.88 9.93 -12.57
C TYR A 444 -11.19 8.44 -12.69
N GLU A 445 -12.29 8.02 -12.11
CA GLU A 445 -12.76 6.65 -12.18
C GLU A 445 -14.26 6.65 -12.42
N PHE A 446 -14.70 5.87 -13.42
CA PHE A 446 -16.10 5.65 -13.73
C PHE A 446 -16.34 4.14 -13.80
N GLY A 447 -17.29 3.67 -13.00
CA GLY A 447 -17.66 2.26 -12.94
C GLY A 447 -19.14 2.06 -13.17
N GLY A 448 -19.49 0.94 -13.77
CA GLY A 448 -20.88 0.51 -13.91
C GLY A 448 -20.98 -1.00 -13.89
N SER A 449 -22.06 -1.51 -13.30
CA SER A 449 -22.42 -2.92 -13.34
C SER A 449 -23.91 -3.08 -13.59
N VAL A 450 -24.25 -4.13 -14.33
CA VAL A 450 -25.63 -4.55 -14.58
C VAL A 450 -25.71 -6.03 -14.27
N LYS A 451 -26.52 -6.39 -13.27
CA LYS A 451 -26.84 -7.78 -12.93
C LYS A 451 -28.29 -8.05 -13.34
N TYR A 452 -28.52 -9.13 -14.09
CA TYR A 452 -29.82 -9.61 -14.46
C TYR A 452 -30.06 -11.00 -13.88
N ASP A 453 -31.05 -11.11 -12.98
CA ASP A 453 -31.51 -12.37 -12.43
C ASP A 453 -32.50 -13.02 -13.41
N ILE A 454 -32.00 -13.98 -14.21
CA ILE A 454 -32.78 -14.64 -15.29
C ILE A 454 -33.88 -15.51 -14.68
N MET A 455 -33.47 -16.36 -13.73
CA MET A 455 -34.36 -17.24 -12.96
C MET A 455 -33.70 -17.52 -11.61
N GLU A 456 -34.41 -18.18 -10.73
CA GLU A 456 -33.91 -18.55 -9.40
C GLU A 456 -32.56 -19.30 -9.53
N GLY A 457 -31.55 -18.78 -8.85
CA GLY A 457 -30.19 -19.29 -8.88
C GLY A 457 -29.35 -18.91 -10.11
N LEU A 458 -29.91 -18.43 -11.22
CA LEU A 458 -29.15 -18.06 -12.42
C LEU A 458 -29.17 -16.55 -12.67
N SER A 459 -27.98 -15.96 -12.67
CA SER A 459 -27.80 -14.55 -12.98
C SER A 459 -26.68 -14.32 -13.99
N VAL A 460 -26.75 -13.20 -14.71
CA VAL A 460 -25.69 -12.68 -15.58
C VAL A 460 -25.33 -11.28 -15.10
N THR A 461 -24.03 -11.02 -14.97
CA THR A 461 -23.51 -9.71 -14.56
C THR A 461 -22.52 -9.20 -15.59
N GLY A 462 -22.69 -7.98 -16.06
CA GLY A 462 -21.72 -7.26 -16.88
C GLY A 462 -21.15 -6.09 -16.09
N ARG A 463 -19.83 -5.86 -16.15
CA ARG A 463 -19.16 -4.72 -15.50
C ARG A 463 -18.27 -3.99 -16.49
N LEU A 464 -18.22 -2.68 -16.34
CA LEU A 464 -17.33 -1.80 -17.07
C LEU A 464 -16.69 -0.83 -16.09
N ARG A 465 -15.38 -0.58 -16.25
CA ARG A 465 -14.66 0.44 -15.51
C ARG A 465 -13.66 1.14 -16.40
N TYR A 466 -13.68 2.45 -16.34
CA TYR A 466 -12.69 3.31 -16.96
C TYR A 466 -12.00 4.13 -15.90
N GLU A 467 -10.66 4.13 -15.92
CA GLU A 467 -9.83 4.92 -15.05
C GLU A 467 -8.86 5.75 -15.89
N ARG A 468 -8.65 6.99 -15.45
CA ARG A 468 -7.64 7.88 -16.02
C ARG A 468 -6.89 8.59 -14.88
N GLY A 469 -5.56 8.58 -14.97
CA GLY A 469 -4.65 9.32 -14.11
C GLY A 469 -3.85 10.32 -14.94
N ASP A 470 -3.87 11.57 -14.52
CA ASP A 470 -3.06 12.64 -15.08
C ASP A 470 -2.12 13.14 -13.99
N GLU A 471 -0.81 13.09 -14.22
CA GLU A 471 0.20 13.58 -13.29
C GLU A 471 1.10 14.59 -13.98
N LYS A 472 1.36 15.68 -13.29
CA LYS A 472 2.34 16.70 -13.66
C LYS A 472 3.33 16.86 -12.52
N TRP A 473 4.61 16.65 -12.81
CA TRP A 473 5.69 16.90 -11.89
C TRP A 473 6.63 17.94 -12.44
N ILE A 474 6.92 18.94 -11.63
CA ILE A 474 7.84 20.02 -11.97
C ILE A 474 8.93 20.07 -10.92
N LEU A 475 10.19 20.19 -11.36
CA LEU A 475 11.30 20.55 -10.51
C LEU A 475 12.06 21.73 -11.17
N ASN A 476 12.05 22.86 -10.49
CA ASN A 476 12.84 24.02 -10.86
C ASN A 476 14.02 24.15 -9.88
N GLU A 477 15.22 23.91 -10.36
CA GLU A 477 16.45 24.12 -9.59
C GLU A 477 17.07 25.46 -9.99
N TYR A 478 17.15 26.40 -9.05
CA TYR A 478 17.67 27.72 -9.31
C TYR A 478 19.18 27.66 -9.59
N ALA A 479 19.69 28.66 -10.29
CA ALA A 479 21.11 28.86 -10.59
C ALA A 479 21.94 28.71 -9.31
N SER A 480 23.04 27.96 -9.37
CA SER A 480 23.94 27.58 -8.26
C SER A 480 23.40 26.50 -7.30
N SER A 481 22.29 25.84 -7.61
CA SER A 481 21.76 24.74 -6.79
C SER A 481 22.71 23.55 -6.72
N THR A 482 23.47 23.29 -7.77
CA THR A 482 24.55 22.28 -7.80
C THR A 482 25.88 22.92 -8.09
N ALA A 483 26.91 22.47 -7.41
CA ALA A 483 28.23 23.06 -7.47
C ALA A 483 28.80 23.10 -8.89
N GLY A 484 28.84 24.30 -9.47
CA GLY A 484 29.52 24.55 -10.75
C GLY A 484 28.85 24.03 -12.02
N ARG A 485 27.73 23.31 -11.91
CA ARG A 485 27.08 22.67 -13.07
C ARG A 485 25.85 23.43 -13.58
N ASN A 486 25.25 24.28 -12.75
CA ASN A 486 23.99 24.89 -13.08
C ASN A 486 24.02 26.41 -13.02
N LEU A 487 24.58 27.02 -14.06
CA LEU A 487 24.71 28.48 -14.13
C LEU A 487 23.40 29.19 -14.43
N LEU A 488 22.42 28.51 -15.06
CA LEU A 488 21.13 29.08 -15.46
C LEU A 488 19.96 28.56 -14.62
N GLY A 489 20.20 27.50 -13.87
CA GLY A 489 19.16 26.69 -13.28
C GLY A 489 18.75 25.52 -14.18
N THR A 490 18.06 24.55 -13.63
CA THR A 490 17.54 23.35 -14.34
C THR A 490 16.04 23.34 -14.27
N MET A 491 15.39 23.04 -15.38
CA MET A 491 13.96 22.79 -15.45
C MET A 491 13.71 21.32 -15.74
N LYS A 492 12.87 20.69 -14.94
CA LYS A 492 12.31 19.37 -15.26
C LYS A 492 10.78 19.47 -15.24
N ASP A 493 10.12 19.09 -16.32
CA ASP A 493 8.65 19.01 -16.42
C ASP A 493 8.31 17.61 -16.96
N THR A 494 7.72 16.79 -16.12
CA THR A 494 7.28 15.45 -16.49
C THR A 494 5.76 15.39 -16.43
N ARG A 495 5.14 14.96 -17.51
CA ARG A 495 3.69 14.76 -17.62
C ARG A 495 3.41 13.31 -17.97
N THR A 496 2.68 12.64 -17.10
CA THR A 496 2.33 11.23 -17.25
C THR A 496 0.82 11.09 -17.34
N PHE A 497 0.37 10.38 -18.34
CA PHE A 497 -1.04 10.04 -18.56
C PHE A 497 -1.16 8.52 -18.50
N SER A 498 -2.15 8.05 -17.75
CA SER A 498 -2.43 6.64 -17.61
C SER A 498 -3.90 6.36 -17.75
N GLU A 499 -4.22 5.30 -18.43
CA GLU A 499 -5.59 4.90 -18.69
C GLU A 499 -5.74 3.39 -18.51
N GLN A 500 -6.85 2.98 -17.93
CA GLN A 500 -7.27 1.60 -17.89
C GLN A 500 -8.74 1.49 -18.28
N THR A 501 -9.03 0.59 -19.20
CA THR A 501 -10.38 0.12 -19.47
C THR A 501 -10.47 -1.34 -19.10
N TYR A 502 -11.41 -1.67 -18.24
CA TYR A 502 -11.73 -3.02 -17.83
C TYR A 502 -13.19 -3.33 -18.15
N ALA A 503 -13.45 -4.49 -18.70
CA ALA A 503 -14.81 -5.01 -18.89
C ALA A 503 -14.84 -6.50 -18.60
N ASP A 504 -15.93 -6.99 -18.01
CA ASP A 504 -16.20 -8.41 -17.89
C ASP A 504 -17.69 -8.76 -18.01
N ALA A 505 -17.92 -10.05 -18.26
CA ALA A 505 -19.24 -10.64 -18.21
C ALA A 505 -19.17 -11.99 -17.49
N LEU A 506 -20.07 -12.19 -16.54
CA LEU A 506 -20.15 -13.36 -15.66
C LEU A 506 -21.54 -13.98 -15.75
N ALA A 507 -21.61 -15.30 -15.90
CA ALA A 507 -22.81 -16.07 -15.66
C ALA A 507 -22.62 -16.91 -14.41
N SER A 508 -23.53 -16.77 -13.43
CA SER A 508 -23.45 -17.46 -12.14
C SER A 508 -24.70 -18.28 -11.90
N TYR A 509 -24.51 -19.54 -11.54
CA TYR A 509 -25.58 -20.45 -11.18
C TYR A 509 -25.34 -21.02 -9.79
N ASN A 510 -26.33 -20.89 -8.88
CA ASN A 510 -26.28 -21.36 -7.51
C ASN A 510 -27.55 -22.18 -7.26
N LYS A 511 -27.39 -23.38 -6.74
CA LYS A 511 -28.51 -24.23 -6.37
C LYS A 511 -28.15 -25.17 -5.21
N THR A 512 -29.09 -25.33 -4.30
CA THR A 512 -29.04 -26.33 -3.20
C THR A 512 -30.18 -27.31 -3.40
N TRP A 513 -29.88 -28.60 -3.25
CA TRP A 513 -30.87 -29.69 -3.34
C TRP A 513 -30.99 -30.38 -1.98
N ASP A 514 -32.22 -30.48 -1.49
CA ASP A 514 -32.57 -31.17 -0.26
C ASP A 514 -31.65 -30.87 0.94
N GLU A 515 -31.13 -29.62 1.02
CA GLU A 515 -30.18 -29.20 2.04
C GLU A 515 -28.92 -30.11 2.13
N THR A 516 -28.77 -31.06 1.21
CA THR A 516 -27.70 -32.06 1.20
C THR A 516 -26.60 -31.72 0.25
N TYR A 517 -26.92 -31.24 -0.95
CA TYR A 517 -25.97 -30.93 -2.00
C TYR A 517 -26.11 -29.49 -2.43
N SER A 518 -25.01 -28.80 -2.54
CA SER A 518 -24.95 -27.42 -3.09
C SER A 518 -23.99 -27.33 -4.28
N LEU A 519 -24.36 -26.56 -5.27
CA LEU A 519 -23.51 -26.28 -6.45
C LEU A 519 -23.54 -24.79 -6.72
N SER A 520 -22.36 -24.17 -6.79
CA SER A 520 -22.16 -22.81 -7.25
C SER A 520 -21.19 -22.84 -8.42
N VAL A 521 -21.62 -22.39 -9.58
CA VAL A 521 -20.79 -22.31 -10.80
C VAL A 521 -20.79 -20.88 -11.29
N THR A 522 -19.63 -20.33 -11.58
CA THR A 522 -19.49 -19.05 -12.27
C THR A 522 -18.53 -19.20 -13.44
N ALA A 523 -18.94 -18.78 -14.61
CA ALA A 523 -18.10 -18.72 -15.81
C ALA A 523 -18.18 -17.33 -16.43
N GLY A 524 -17.08 -16.90 -17.06
CA GLY A 524 -17.04 -15.57 -17.64
C GLY A 524 -15.80 -15.28 -18.44
N GLY A 525 -15.76 -14.08 -18.97
CA GLY A 525 -14.60 -13.53 -19.66
C GLY A 525 -14.34 -12.09 -19.28
N SER A 526 -13.10 -11.66 -19.39
CA SER A 526 -12.70 -10.28 -19.11
C SER A 526 -11.75 -9.73 -20.18
N PHE A 527 -11.80 -8.43 -20.33
CA PHE A 527 -10.92 -7.63 -21.17
C PHE A 527 -10.31 -6.52 -20.34
N THR A 528 -8.99 -6.32 -20.44
CA THR A 528 -8.28 -5.20 -19.85
C THR A 528 -7.38 -4.55 -20.89
N LYS A 529 -7.48 -3.25 -21.04
CA LYS A 529 -6.52 -2.43 -21.78
C LYS A 529 -5.91 -1.43 -20.81
N THR A 530 -4.57 -1.40 -20.73
CA THR A 530 -3.83 -0.37 -20.00
C THR A 530 -2.95 0.40 -20.98
N SER A 531 -2.90 1.72 -20.84
CA SER A 531 -2.03 2.60 -21.60
C SER A 531 -1.36 3.58 -20.65
N ALA A 532 -0.08 3.81 -20.86
CA ALA A 532 0.70 4.80 -20.14
C ALA A 532 1.57 5.58 -21.12
N SER A 533 1.47 6.89 -21.10
CA SER A 533 2.36 7.78 -21.84
C SER A 533 2.99 8.81 -20.91
N SER A 534 4.24 9.13 -21.17
CA SER A 534 4.97 10.13 -20.42
C SER A 534 5.78 10.99 -21.36
N ILE A 535 5.74 12.29 -21.13
CA ILE A 535 6.62 13.27 -21.78
C ILE A 535 7.44 13.91 -20.68
N GLU A 536 8.75 13.80 -20.78
CA GLU A 536 9.71 14.44 -19.89
C GLU A 536 10.52 15.47 -20.66
N LEU A 537 10.56 16.69 -20.13
CA LEU A 537 11.36 17.79 -20.61
C LEU A 537 12.41 18.13 -19.55
N ILE A 538 13.68 18.04 -19.90
CA ILE A 538 14.78 18.48 -19.05
C ILE A 538 15.56 19.57 -19.77
N GLY A 539 15.59 20.76 -19.18
CA GLY A 539 16.37 21.88 -19.71
C GLY A 539 17.54 22.19 -18.79
N TRP A 540 18.74 22.19 -19.35
CA TRP A 540 19.93 22.67 -18.66
C TRP A 540 20.84 23.44 -19.62
N GLY A 541 21.70 24.31 -19.08
CA GLY A 541 22.66 25.04 -19.87
C GLY A 541 23.94 25.23 -19.08
N ASP A 542 25.01 24.74 -19.63
CA ASP A 542 26.35 24.79 -19.04
C ASP A 542 27.42 25.34 -19.98
N LYS A 543 27.07 25.91 -21.14
CA LYS A 543 28.05 26.43 -22.03
C LYS A 543 28.29 27.93 -21.88
N GLU A 544 29.41 28.19 -21.27
CA GLU A 544 30.27 29.37 -21.38
C GLU A 544 29.56 30.74 -21.32
N PHE A 545 29.33 31.19 -20.09
CA PHE A 545 29.37 32.62 -19.85
C PHE A 545 30.77 33.10 -20.21
N LYS A 546 30.94 33.81 -21.34
CA LYS A 546 32.17 34.52 -21.62
C LYS A 546 32.20 35.75 -20.72
N VAL A 547 32.98 35.65 -19.66
CA VAL A 547 33.31 36.84 -18.87
C VAL A 547 34.33 37.64 -19.64
N ASN A 548 33.87 38.56 -20.45
CA ASN A 548 34.73 39.56 -21.04
C ASN A 548 34.78 40.79 -20.12
N ASN A 549 35.93 41.06 -19.52
CA ASN A 549 36.17 42.22 -18.62
C ASN A 549 35.20 42.34 -17.44
N GLY A 550 34.82 41.21 -16.79
CA GLY A 550 33.88 41.22 -15.68
C GLY A 550 32.40 41.32 -16.09
N VAL A 551 32.11 41.45 -17.37
CA VAL A 551 30.74 41.42 -17.89
C VAL A 551 30.42 40.03 -18.37
N ILE A 552 29.47 39.40 -17.73
CA ILE A 552 28.87 38.17 -18.22
C ILE A 552 28.05 38.54 -19.43
N THR A 553 28.50 38.15 -20.62
CA THR A 553 27.66 38.16 -21.81
C THR A 553 26.98 36.79 -21.91
N PRO A 554 25.73 36.67 -21.47
CA PRO A 554 25.00 35.45 -21.77
C PRO A 554 24.75 35.42 -23.27
N GLY A 555 25.08 34.35 -23.94
CA GLY A 555 24.23 34.00 -25.07
C GLY A 555 22.79 34.15 -24.57
N ALA A 556 21.81 34.43 -25.34
CA ALA A 556 20.43 34.84 -25.05
C ALA A 556 19.63 34.15 -23.89
N TYR A 557 20.31 33.62 -22.88
CA TYR A 557 19.76 32.84 -21.77
C TYR A 557 19.95 33.58 -20.45
N TYR A 558 18.86 33.58 -19.65
CA TYR A 558 18.80 34.28 -18.37
C TYR A 558 18.67 33.29 -17.22
N PRO A 559 19.39 33.47 -16.10
CA PRO A 559 19.27 32.64 -14.92
C PRO A 559 17.83 32.62 -14.37
N ASN A 560 17.40 31.47 -13.88
CA ASN A 560 16.14 31.27 -13.16
C ASN A 560 14.86 31.56 -13.99
N ILE A 561 14.95 31.55 -15.31
CA ILE A 561 13.80 31.61 -16.22
C ILE A 561 13.52 30.17 -16.71
N PHE A 562 12.58 29.52 -16.07
CA PHE A 562 12.23 28.10 -16.31
C PHE A 562 11.30 27.97 -17.51
N SER A 563 11.83 28.17 -18.69
CA SER A 563 11.12 28.06 -19.95
C SER A 563 11.95 27.24 -20.95
N PRO A 564 11.35 26.32 -21.71
CA PRO A 564 12.08 25.53 -22.71
C PRO A 564 12.91 26.36 -23.68
N LYS A 565 12.50 27.61 -23.98
CA LYS A 565 13.22 28.51 -24.88
C LYS A 565 14.46 29.15 -24.25
N ASN A 566 14.62 29.04 -22.92
CA ASN A 566 15.71 29.65 -22.18
C ASN A 566 16.89 28.69 -21.95
N TYR A 567 16.85 27.48 -22.47
CA TYR A 567 17.91 26.49 -22.28
C TYR A 567 18.64 26.18 -23.59
N TYR A 568 19.94 26.05 -23.51
CA TYR A 568 20.74 25.64 -24.68
C TYR A 568 20.53 24.16 -25.00
N THR A 569 20.45 23.31 -23.96
CA THR A 569 20.18 21.90 -24.09
C THR A 569 18.80 21.60 -23.56
N MET A 570 17.95 21.07 -24.44
CA MET A 570 16.64 20.55 -24.09
C MET A 570 16.62 19.08 -24.46
N GLN A 571 16.50 18.22 -23.45
CA GLN A 571 16.24 16.80 -23.65
C GLN A 571 14.74 16.57 -23.54
N THR A 572 14.19 15.90 -24.53
CA THR A 572 12.80 15.47 -24.55
C THR A 572 12.79 13.96 -24.62
N THR A 573 12.14 13.33 -23.63
CA THR A 573 11.94 11.88 -23.62
C THR A 573 10.45 11.60 -23.67
N GLU A 574 10.02 10.86 -24.67
CA GLU A 574 8.65 10.41 -24.81
C GLU A 574 8.59 8.89 -24.64
N THR A 575 7.67 8.41 -23.81
CA THR A 575 7.43 6.96 -23.64
C THR A 575 5.97 6.65 -23.84
N LEU A 576 5.69 5.54 -24.50
CA LEU A 576 4.35 4.97 -24.67
C LEU A 576 4.40 3.48 -24.35
N LYS A 577 3.58 3.06 -23.42
CA LYS A 577 3.41 1.64 -23.06
C LYS A 577 1.94 1.29 -23.19
N GLU A 578 1.61 0.28 -23.95
CA GLU A 578 0.24 -0.25 -24.08
C GLU A 578 0.24 -1.76 -23.87
N LYS A 579 -0.75 -2.25 -23.13
CA LYS A 579 -0.94 -3.67 -22.85
C LYS A 579 -2.42 -4.03 -22.95
N ARG A 580 -2.70 -5.21 -23.52
CA ARG A 580 -4.04 -5.79 -23.58
C ARG A 580 -4.00 -7.20 -23.00
N LEU A 581 -5.01 -7.52 -22.22
CA LEU A 581 -5.20 -8.83 -21.61
C LEU A 581 -6.64 -9.28 -21.84
N ASN A 582 -6.82 -10.41 -22.52
CA ASN A 582 -8.09 -11.08 -22.70
C ASN A 582 -8.10 -12.35 -21.86
N SER A 583 -9.23 -12.70 -21.28
CA SER A 583 -9.29 -13.85 -20.39
C SER A 583 -10.64 -14.56 -20.44
N VAL A 584 -10.61 -15.86 -20.27
CA VAL A 584 -11.79 -16.69 -19.97
C VAL A 584 -11.52 -17.49 -18.69
N PHE A 585 -12.54 -17.66 -17.87
CA PHE A 585 -12.41 -18.36 -16.60
C PHE A 585 -13.72 -19.03 -16.18
N ALA A 586 -13.58 -20.05 -15.35
CA ALA A 586 -14.68 -20.71 -14.68
C ALA A 586 -14.29 -21.16 -13.29
N THR A 587 -15.23 -21.16 -12.37
CA THR A 587 -15.10 -21.74 -11.03
C THR A 587 -16.35 -22.52 -10.70
N ALA A 588 -16.17 -23.65 -10.01
CA ALA A 588 -17.24 -24.47 -9.50
C ALA A 588 -16.95 -24.85 -8.05
N GLN A 589 -17.92 -24.68 -7.17
CA GLN A 589 -17.90 -25.17 -5.81
C GLN A 589 -19.02 -26.18 -5.63
N PHE A 590 -18.66 -27.36 -5.19
CA PHE A 590 -19.59 -28.40 -4.80
C PHE A 590 -19.58 -28.55 -3.28
N GLY A 591 -20.75 -28.55 -2.67
CA GLY A 591 -20.93 -28.73 -1.22
C GLY A 591 -21.76 -29.97 -0.90
N TYR A 592 -21.39 -30.65 0.18
CA TYR A 592 -22.11 -31.80 0.74
C TYR A 592 -22.42 -31.60 2.22
N LYS A 593 -23.71 -31.63 2.56
CA LYS A 593 -24.23 -31.45 3.94
C LYS A 593 -23.70 -30.23 4.67
N GLU A 594 -23.50 -29.11 3.91
CA GLU A 594 -22.90 -27.86 4.43
C GLU A 594 -21.60 -28.06 5.21
N GLY A 595 -20.97 -29.22 5.10
CA GLY A 595 -19.79 -29.60 5.86
C GLY A 595 -18.58 -29.95 5.01
N LEU A 596 -18.75 -30.42 3.77
CA LEU A 596 -17.62 -30.68 2.83
C LEU A 596 -17.78 -29.84 1.59
N PHE A 597 -16.68 -29.19 1.20
CA PHE A 597 -16.66 -28.35 0.01
C PHE A 597 -15.46 -28.68 -0.87
N LEU A 598 -15.71 -28.79 -2.17
CA LEU A 598 -14.70 -28.93 -3.22
C LEU A 598 -14.80 -27.72 -4.15
N ASP A 599 -13.72 -26.96 -4.25
CA ASP A 599 -13.56 -25.84 -5.17
C ASP A 599 -12.65 -26.22 -6.32
N VAL A 600 -13.06 -25.94 -7.54
CA VAL A 600 -12.23 -26.09 -8.74
C VAL A 600 -12.33 -24.79 -9.55
N SER A 601 -11.20 -24.25 -9.96
CA SER A 601 -11.19 -23.10 -10.85
C SER A 601 -10.16 -23.27 -11.97
N ALA A 602 -10.47 -22.66 -13.09
CA ALA A 602 -9.61 -22.62 -14.27
C ALA A 602 -9.71 -21.26 -14.93
N ARG A 603 -8.58 -20.74 -15.39
CA ARG A 603 -8.50 -19.51 -16.15
C ARG A 603 -7.48 -19.65 -17.27
N ASN A 604 -7.75 -19.03 -18.42
CA ASN A 604 -6.78 -18.84 -19.48
C ASN A 604 -6.70 -17.37 -19.87
N ASP A 605 -5.48 -16.85 -19.92
CA ASP A 605 -5.16 -15.48 -20.28
C ASP A 605 -4.41 -15.42 -21.61
N TRP A 606 -4.73 -14.44 -22.44
CA TRP A 606 -3.97 -14.04 -23.64
C TRP A 606 -3.45 -12.63 -23.42
N SER A 607 -2.12 -12.49 -23.29
CA SER A 607 -1.46 -11.20 -23.03
C SER A 607 -0.72 -10.69 -24.27
N SER A 608 -0.90 -9.41 -24.59
CA SER A 608 -0.13 -8.77 -25.66
C SER A 608 1.38 -8.69 -25.36
N SER A 609 1.80 -8.84 -24.10
CA SER A 609 3.22 -8.92 -23.71
C SER A 609 3.91 -10.16 -24.29
N LEU A 610 3.16 -11.21 -24.59
CA LEU A 610 3.64 -12.44 -25.22
C LEU A 610 3.42 -12.49 -26.73
N ALA A 611 2.94 -11.43 -27.33
CA ALA A 611 2.85 -11.37 -28.79
C ALA A 611 4.22 -11.70 -29.41
N PHE A 612 4.22 -12.43 -30.51
CA PHE A 612 5.42 -12.90 -31.22
C PHE A 612 6.27 -13.95 -30.47
N THR A 613 5.76 -14.56 -29.39
CA THR A 613 6.36 -15.74 -28.73
C THR A 613 5.64 -17.01 -29.15
N ASP A 614 6.26 -18.17 -28.88
CA ASP A 614 5.68 -19.49 -29.16
C ASP A 614 4.47 -19.81 -28.26
N GLY A 615 4.32 -19.13 -27.12
CA GLY A 615 3.28 -19.33 -26.15
C GLY A 615 2.55 -18.02 -25.79
N VAL A 616 1.46 -17.72 -26.54
CA VAL A 616 0.69 -16.47 -26.35
C VAL A 616 -0.31 -16.51 -25.19
N SER A 617 -0.48 -17.67 -24.54
CA SER A 617 -1.48 -17.84 -23.48
C SER A 617 -0.96 -18.57 -22.26
N PHE A 618 -1.63 -18.36 -21.13
CA PHE A 618 -1.36 -19.03 -19.85
C PHE A 618 -2.61 -19.72 -19.33
N PHE A 619 -2.44 -20.92 -18.81
CA PHE A 619 -3.51 -21.66 -18.17
C PHE A 619 -3.24 -21.82 -16.67
N TYR A 620 -4.24 -21.48 -15.85
CA TYR A 620 -4.16 -21.45 -14.38
C TYR A 620 -5.24 -22.34 -13.76
N PRO A 621 -4.92 -23.57 -13.37
CA PRO A 621 -5.81 -24.42 -12.59
C PRO A 621 -5.65 -24.16 -11.09
N SER A 622 -6.77 -24.32 -10.34
CA SER A 622 -6.74 -24.39 -8.88
C SER A 622 -7.77 -25.41 -8.40
N VAL A 623 -7.42 -26.13 -7.34
CA VAL A 623 -8.31 -27.05 -6.64
C VAL A 623 -8.15 -26.85 -5.14
N GLY A 624 -9.26 -26.89 -4.42
CA GLY A 624 -9.28 -26.77 -2.96
C GLY A 624 -10.36 -27.61 -2.34
N VAL A 625 -10.12 -28.06 -1.12
CA VAL A 625 -11.08 -28.79 -0.31
C VAL A 625 -11.18 -28.16 1.06
N SER A 626 -12.36 -28.17 1.65
CA SER A 626 -12.55 -27.83 3.06
C SER A 626 -13.56 -28.76 3.72
N ALA A 627 -13.34 -29.06 4.98
CA ALA A 627 -14.20 -29.91 5.80
C ALA A 627 -14.50 -29.23 7.12
N LEU A 628 -15.77 -28.97 7.39
CA LEU A 628 -16.31 -28.51 8.67
C LEU A 628 -16.63 -29.76 9.48
N LEU A 629 -15.72 -30.17 10.35
CA LEU A 629 -15.83 -31.43 11.09
C LEU A 629 -16.90 -31.35 12.18
N ASP A 630 -17.22 -30.14 12.67
CA ASP A 630 -18.35 -29.89 13.60
C ASP A 630 -19.70 -30.22 13.00
N LYS A 631 -19.84 -30.31 11.68
CA LYS A 631 -21.08 -30.78 11.01
C LYS A 631 -21.23 -32.31 11.00
N PHE A 632 -20.17 -33.06 11.27
CA PHE A 632 -20.13 -34.53 11.20
C PHE A 632 -19.82 -35.20 12.56
N LEU A 633 -19.12 -34.47 13.44
CA LEU A 633 -18.66 -34.94 14.73
C LEU A 633 -19.17 -34.00 15.82
N ASP A 634 -19.64 -34.53 16.90
CA ASP A 634 -20.02 -33.74 18.07
C ASP A 634 -18.78 -33.48 18.94
N PHE A 635 -18.32 -32.25 18.94
CA PHE A 635 -17.20 -31.76 19.77
C PHE A 635 -17.69 -31.12 21.10
N GLY A 636 -19.00 -31.18 21.39
CA GLY A 636 -19.61 -30.54 22.55
C GLY A 636 -19.79 -29.02 22.40
N LYS A 637 -20.37 -28.38 23.43
CA LYS A 637 -20.83 -26.97 23.40
C LYS A 637 -19.74 -25.91 23.32
N ASN A 638 -18.48 -26.30 23.44
CA ASN A 638 -17.37 -25.35 23.46
C ASN A 638 -16.70 -25.18 22.10
N VAL A 639 -17.12 -25.94 21.08
CA VAL A 639 -16.59 -25.87 19.71
C VAL A 639 -17.69 -25.38 18.78
N ASP A 640 -17.54 -24.17 18.27
CA ASP A 640 -18.55 -23.56 17.39
C ASP A 640 -18.20 -23.79 15.92
N LEU A 641 -16.91 -23.89 15.61
CA LEU A 641 -16.39 -24.21 14.28
C LEU A 641 -15.10 -25.02 14.39
N PHE A 642 -15.01 -26.10 13.62
CA PHE A 642 -13.78 -26.87 13.43
C PHE A 642 -13.60 -27.21 11.96
N LYS A 643 -12.83 -26.36 11.25
CA LYS A 643 -12.65 -26.43 9.80
C LYS A 643 -11.20 -26.76 9.42
N LEU A 644 -11.03 -27.77 8.59
CA LEU A 644 -9.77 -28.07 7.89
C LEU A 644 -9.88 -27.65 6.43
N ARG A 645 -8.80 -27.16 5.87
CA ARG A 645 -8.73 -26.75 4.46
C ARG A 645 -7.39 -27.09 3.84
N ALA A 646 -7.43 -27.41 2.54
CA ALA A 646 -6.24 -27.60 1.74
C ALA A 646 -6.50 -27.12 0.31
N SER A 647 -5.53 -26.47 -0.30
CA SER A 647 -5.63 -26.02 -1.68
C SER A 647 -4.28 -26.10 -2.42
N TYR A 648 -4.37 -26.33 -3.71
CA TYR A 648 -3.24 -26.30 -4.63
C TYR A 648 -3.60 -25.48 -5.85
N SER A 649 -2.72 -24.58 -6.25
CA SER A 649 -2.94 -23.72 -7.41
C SER A 649 -1.66 -23.48 -8.19
N ILE A 650 -1.84 -23.22 -9.47
CA ILE A 650 -0.79 -22.77 -10.37
C ILE A 650 -1.20 -21.42 -10.92
N VAL A 651 -0.37 -20.38 -10.75
CA VAL A 651 -0.60 -19.04 -11.26
C VAL A 651 0.65 -18.55 -11.99
N GLY A 652 0.49 -17.90 -13.14
CA GLY A 652 1.59 -17.26 -13.83
C GLY A 652 1.79 -15.83 -13.35
N ASN A 653 2.96 -15.26 -13.64
CA ASN A 653 3.23 -13.83 -13.58
C ASN A 653 3.55 -13.37 -15.00
N ASP A 654 3.07 -12.18 -15.37
CA ASP A 654 3.23 -11.69 -16.73
C ASP A 654 4.67 -11.22 -16.98
N VAL A 655 5.01 -11.07 -18.23
CA VAL A 655 6.34 -10.67 -18.67
C VAL A 655 6.41 -9.18 -18.98
N PRO A 656 7.60 -8.57 -19.04
CA PRO A 656 7.74 -7.16 -19.38
C PRO A 656 7.14 -6.84 -20.77
N ILE A 657 6.49 -5.69 -20.89
CA ILE A 657 5.95 -5.19 -22.14
C ILE A 657 7.11 -5.01 -23.13
N TYR A 658 6.92 -5.47 -24.38
CA TYR A 658 7.90 -5.38 -25.47
C TYR A 658 9.18 -6.22 -25.31
N ALA A 659 9.25 -7.13 -24.34
CA ALA A 659 10.39 -8.05 -24.21
C ALA A 659 10.52 -8.99 -25.44
N SER A 660 9.39 -9.38 -26.03
CA SER A 660 9.34 -10.26 -27.22
C SER A 660 9.52 -9.53 -28.55
N ASN A 661 9.35 -8.20 -28.55
CA ASN A 661 9.42 -7.39 -29.78
C ASN A 661 10.13 -6.07 -29.48
N LYS A 662 11.40 -6.00 -29.82
CA LYS A 662 12.21 -4.79 -29.65
C LYS A 662 12.07 -3.87 -30.86
N ARG A 663 12.08 -2.57 -30.60
CA ARG A 663 11.89 -1.52 -31.59
C ARG A 663 13.14 -0.63 -31.66
N TYR A 664 13.39 -0.06 -32.82
CA TYR A 664 14.30 1.06 -32.95
C TYR A 664 13.73 2.28 -32.24
N THR A 665 14.56 3.07 -31.63
CA THR A 665 14.19 4.34 -31.00
C THR A 665 14.68 5.50 -31.86
N ILE A 666 13.93 6.60 -31.87
CA ILE A 666 14.39 7.83 -32.48
C ILE A 666 15.15 8.58 -31.40
N GLY A 667 16.44 8.72 -31.60
CA GLY A 667 17.34 9.48 -30.74
C GLY A 667 17.39 10.96 -31.11
N ASP A 668 18.33 11.68 -30.50
CA ASP A 668 18.52 13.10 -30.71
C ASP A 668 18.87 13.42 -32.18
N GLN A 669 18.33 14.51 -32.66
CA GLN A 669 18.53 14.99 -34.05
C GLN A 669 18.01 14.00 -35.14
N GLY A 670 17.11 13.08 -34.76
CA GLY A 670 16.52 12.12 -35.72
C GLY A 670 17.41 10.89 -35.98
N SER A 671 18.41 10.62 -35.16
CA SER A 671 19.13 9.35 -35.21
C SER A 671 18.16 8.17 -34.99
N ILE A 672 18.43 7.07 -35.65
CA ILE A 672 17.69 5.81 -35.45
C ILE A 672 18.61 4.88 -34.67
N ASP A 673 18.31 4.71 -33.39
CA ASP A 673 19.08 3.88 -32.49
C ASP A 673 18.54 2.45 -32.50
N PRO A 674 19.37 1.44 -32.75
CA PRO A 674 18.97 0.04 -32.72
C PRO A 674 18.66 -0.39 -31.27
N PRO A 675 17.81 -1.43 -31.09
CA PRO A 675 17.57 -1.95 -29.77
C PRO A 675 18.85 -2.52 -29.15
N GLU A 676 19.13 -2.15 -27.92
CA GLU A 676 20.27 -2.68 -27.16
C GLU A 676 20.04 -4.09 -26.59
N GLU A 677 18.79 -4.55 -26.58
CA GLU A 677 18.39 -5.83 -26.04
C GLU A 677 17.85 -6.75 -27.13
N ALA A 678 18.17 -8.04 -27.03
CA ALA A 678 17.60 -9.05 -27.92
C ALA A 678 16.09 -9.22 -27.73
N ALA A 679 15.36 -9.41 -28.83
CA ALA A 679 13.99 -9.85 -28.76
C ALA A 679 13.92 -11.31 -28.28
N PHE A 680 13.16 -11.56 -27.20
CA PHE A 680 13.07 -12.89 -26.58
C PHE A 680 11.83 -13.63 -27.04
N ARG A 681 11.95 -14.39 -28.15
CA ARG A 681 10.82 -15.12 -28.75
C ARG A 681 10.41 -16.38 -28.01
N THR A 682 11.33 -17.01 -27.29
CA THR A 682 11.05 -18.21 -26.46
C THR A 682 10.68 -17.89 -25.03
N LEU A 683 10.34 -16.61 -24.75
CA LEU A 683 9.96 -16.13 -23.43
C LEU A 683 8.72 -16.87 -22.92
N LYS A 684 8.86 -17.44 -21.75
CA LYS A 684 7.77 -18.09 -21.00
C LYS A 684 7.39 -17.24 -19.80
N PRO A 685 6.11 -17.23 -19.40
CA PRO A 685 5.71 -16.62 -18.14
C PRO A 685 6.33 -17.32 -16.95
N GLU A 686 6.59 -16.55 -15.89
CA GLU A 686 6.89 -17.13 -14.60
C GLU A 686 5.71 -17.96 -14.12
N LYS A 687 5.98 -19.08 -13.42
CA LYS A 687 4.97 -20.02 -12.94
C LYS A 687 5.12 -20.25 -11.44
N THR A 688 4.14 -19.83 -10.67
CA THR A 688 4.07 -20.04 -9.22
C THR A 688 3.15 -21.23 -8.92
N ASN A 689 3.72 -22.28 -8.35
CA ASN A 689 2.98 -23.41 -7.77
C ASN A 689 2.82 -23.13 -6.28
N SER A 690 1.60 -23.25 -5.75
CA SER A 690 1.28 -22.94 -4.36
C SER A 690 0.48 -24.06 -3.71
N LEU A 691 0.98 -24.56 -2.58
CA LEU A 691 0.28 -25.46 -1.68
C LEU A 691 -0.07 -24.69 -0.41
N GLU A 692 -1.29 -24.82 0.06
CA GLU A 692 -1.76 -24.27 1.32
C GLU A 692 -2.57 -25.30 2.10
N VAL A 693 -2.29 -25.45 3.41
CA VAL A 693 -3.04 -26.29 4.35
C VAL A 693 -3.36 -25.45 5.57
N GLY A 694 -4.58 -25.50 6.07
CA GLY A 694 -4.97 -24.66 7.18
C GLY A 694 -6.05 -25.27 8.07
N PHE A 695 -6.16 -24.66 9.23
CA PHE A 695 -7.16 -24.92 10.25
C PHE A 695 -7.81 -23.60 10.67
N ASP A 696 -9.13 -23.56 10.69
CA ASP A 696 -9.91 -22.45 11.23
C ASP A 696 -10.79 -23.01 12.35
N GLY A 697 -10.69 -22.45 13.54
CA GLY A 697 -11.44 -22.87 14.73
C GLY A 697 -12.06 -21.69 15.44
N THR A 698 -13.29 -21.90 15.92
CA THR A 698 -14.00 -20.95 16.78
C THR A 698 -14.52 -21.69 17.98
N PHE A 699 -14.32 -21.14 19.17
CA PHE A 699 -14.58 -21.83 20.44
C PHE A 699 -15.23 -20.88 21.44
N PHE A 700 -15.92 -21.49 22.43
CA PHE A 700 -16.50 -20.80 23.58
C PHE A 700 -17.54 -19.74 23.20
N GLN A 701 -18.49 -20.07 22.33
CA GLN A 701 -19.55 -19.15 21.84
C GLN A 701 -18.92 -17.96 21.09
N ASN A 702 -18.07 -18.26 20.12
CA ASN A 702 -17.36 -17.29 19.28
C ASN A 702 -16.38 -16.35 20.02
N ARG A 703 -16.00 -16.69 21.29
CA ARG A 703 -15.06 -15.85 22.04
C ARG A 703 -13.60 -16.04 21.66
N PHE A 704 -13.22 -17.25 21.24
CA PHE A 704 -11.86 -17.57 20.85
C PHE A 704 -11.79 -18.06 19.41
N ASN A 705 -11.07 -17.31 18.58
CA ASN A 705 -10.89 -17.60 17.16
C ASN A 705 -9.43 -17.95 16.88
N VAL A 706 -9.21 -19.00 16.09
CA VAL A 706 -7.89 -19.50 15.68
C VAL A 706 -7.87 -19.69 14.18
N ASN A 707 -6.88 -19.10 13.52
CA ASN A 707 -6.57 -19.39 12.13
C ASN A 707 -5.11 -19.78 12.02
N LEU A 708 -4.85 -21.01 11.55
CA LEU A 708 -3.51 -21.53 11.32
C LEU A 708 -3.36 -21.86 9.84
N THR A 709 -2.26 -21.44 9.22
CA THR A 709 -1.99 -21.74 7.82
C THR A 709 -0.54 -22.10 7.65
N TYR A 710 -0.26 -23.24 7.02
CA TYR A 710 1.02 -23.58 6.42
C TYR A 710 0.95 -23.35 4.92
N TYR A 711 1.98 -22.76 4.33
CA TYR A 711 2.06 -22.59 2.89
C TYR A 711 3.47 -22.92 2.37
N LYS A 712 3.49 -23.36 1.10
CA LYS A 712 4.72 -23.53 0.33
C LYS A 712 4.47 -23.09 -1.11
N THR A 713 5.31 -22.17 -1.61
CA THR A 713 5.24 -21.66 -2.98
C THR A 713 6.58 -21.80 -3.68
N ASN A 714 6.56 -22.18 -4.95
CA ASN A 714 7.72 -22.25 -5.83
C ASN A 714 7.43 -21.47 -7.10
N THR A 715 8.20 -20.41 -7.35
CA THR A 715 8.11 -19.59 -8.57
C THR A 715 9.26 -19.97 -9.50
N LYS A 716 8.90 -20.60 -10.61
CA LYS A 716 9.81 -21.12 -11.64
C LYS A 716 9.77 -20.27 -12.91
N ASN A 717 10.71 -20.51 -13.82
CA ASN A 717 10.85 -19.76 -15.08
C ASN A 717 11.01 -18.25 -14.84
N GLN A 718 11.77 -17.88 -13.82
CA GLN A 718 12.12 -16.48 -13.58
C GLN A 718 12.78 -15.92 -14.83
N TYR A 719 12.58 -14.65 -15.13
CA TYR A 719 13.30 -14.04 -16.24
C TYR A 719 14.42 -13.14 -15.72
N PHE A 720 15.59 -13.30 -16.35
CA PHE A 720 16.77 -12.50 -16.06
C PHE A 720 17.18 -11.72 -17.31
N ASN A 721 17.54 -10.47 -17.14
CA ASN A 721 18.16 -9.67 -18.18
C ASN A 721 19.68 -9.74 -18.01
N ILE A 722 20.33 -10.59 -18.77
CA ILE A 722 21.77 -10.85 -18.67
C ILE A 722 22.54 -10.19 -19.81
N THR A 723 23.83 -9.97 -19.62
CA THR A 723 24.71 -9.46 -20.68
C THR A 723 24.69 -10.41 -21.88
N ALA A 724 24.49 -9.85 -23.08
CA ALA A 724 24.53 -10.63 -24.30
C ALA A 724 25.99 -10.87 -24.74
N PRO A 725 26.28 -11.98 -25.46
CA PRO A 725 27.58 -12.15 -26.08
C PRO A 725 27.92 -10.96 -27.01
N TRP A 726 29.14 -10.46 -26.93
CA TRP A 726 29.57 -9.25 -27.68
C TRP A 726 29.42 -9.38 -29.21
N GLU A 727 29.53 -10.61 -29.73
CA GLU A 727 29.34 -10.92 -31.13
C GLU A 727 27.95 -10.62 -31.67
N THR A 728 26.96 -10.55 -30.80
CA THR A 728 25.57 -10.22 -31.15
C THR A 728 25.37 -8.74 -31.46
N GLY A 729 26.29 -7.88 -31.07
CA GLY A 729 26.15 -6.41 -31.14
C GLY A 729 25.08 -5.86 -30.19
N LEU A 730 24.57 -6.68 -29.24
CA LEU A 730 23.56 -6.31 -28.25
C LEU A 730 24.18 -6.22 -26.86
N LYS A 731 23.64 -5.37 -25.99
CA LYS A 731 24.12 -5.24 -24.62
C LYS A 731 23.58 -6.36 -23.74
N ASN A 732 22.29 -6.66 -23.87
CA ASN A 732 21.58 -7.56 -22.99
C ASN A 732 20.65 -8.53 -23.74
N ARG A 733 20.36 -9.65 -23.07
CA ARG A 733 19.32 -10.62 -23.50
C ARG A 733 18.55 -11.15 -22.29
N TYR A 734 17.31 -11.54 -22.51
CA TYR A 734 16.53 -12.25 -21.51
C TYR A 734 16.74 -13.75 -21.55
N ILE A 735 16.71 -14.39 -20.39
CA ILE A 735 16.64 -15.85 -20.24
C ILE A 735 15.51 -16.19 -19.23
N ASN A 736 14.88 -17.36 -19.42
CA ASN A 736 14.00 -17.94 -18.42
C ASN A 736 14.75 -19.01 -17.64
N ALA A 737 14.91 -18.82 -16.34
CA ALA A 737 15.59 -19.75 -15.46
C ALA A 737 15.12 -19.54 -14.01
N GLY A 738 15.70 -20.30 -13.10
CA GLY A 738 15.55 -20.08 -11.67
C GLY A 738 14.26 -20.61 -11.03
N ASN A 739 14.36 -20.84 -9.72
CA ASN A 739 13.29 -21.27 -8.85
C ASN A 739 13.44 -20.61 -7.48
N VAL A 740 12.48 -19.78 -7.11
CA VAL A 740 12.40 -19.13 -5.78
C VAL A 740 11.33 -19.82 -4.95
N GLU A 741 11.72 -20.32 -3.79
CA GLU A 741 10.82 -20.97 -2.82
C GLU A 741 10.52 -20.04 -1.65
N ASN A 742 9.25 -19.98 -1.26
CA ASN A 742 8.80 -19.41 0.02
C ASN A 742 7.97 -20.46 0.75
N GLN A 743 8.30 -20.71 2.02
CA GLN A 743 7.51 -21.58 2.89
C GLN A 743 7.39 -20.96 4.28
N GLY A 744 6.25 -21.17 4.93
CA GLY A 744 6.03 -20.55 6.22
C GLY A 744 4.74 -20.91 6.90
N PHE A 745 4.57 -20.29 8.07
CA PHE A 745 3.41 -20.44 8.92
C PHE A 745 2.79 -19.07 9.21
N GLU A 746 1.46 -19.04 9.21
CA GLU A 746 0.66 -17.89 9.62
C GLU A 746 -0.26 -18.34 10.75
N VAL A 747 -0.33 -17.53 11.80
CA VAL A 747 -1.18 -17.77 12.98
C VAL A 747 -1.93 -16.47 13.28
N SER A 748 -3.24 -16.53 13.39
CA SER A 748 -4.07 -15.46 13.93
C SER A 748 -4.89 -16.01 15.09
N LEU A 749 -4.82 -15.33 16.23
CA LEU A 749 -5.55 -15.68 17.45
C LEU A 749 -6.38 -14.46 17.84
N GLY A 750 -7.68 -14.66 18.01
CA GLY A 750 -8.60 -13.63 18.48
C GLY A 750 -9.26 -14.07 19.78
N TRP A 751 -9.36 -13.18 20.74
CA TRP A 751 -10.14 -13.38 21.95
C TRP A 751 -11.02 -12.16 22.19
N TYR A 752 -12.30 -12.41 22.49
CA TYR A 752 -13.26 -11.40 22.90
C TYR A 752 -13.93 -11.83 24.19
N ASN A 753 -14.02 -10.95 25.16
CA ASN A 753 -14.80 -11.20 26.36
C ASN A 753 -15.48 -9.91 26.85
N GLN A 754 -16.74 -10.03 27.21
CA GLN A 754 -17.47 -9.00 27.93
C GLN A 754 -17.50 -9.40 29.40
N PHE A 755 -16.79 -8.68 30.26
CA PHE A 755 -16.68 -8.99 31.69
C PHE A 755 -17.85 -8.43 32.49
N THR A 756 -18.35 -7.27 32.06
CA THR A 756 -19.55 -6.62 32.65
C THR A 756 -20.27 -5.88 31.53
N ASP A 757 -21.49 -5.40 31.78
CA ASP A 757 -22.28 -4.62 30.82
C ASP A 757 -21.52 -3.36 30.31
N ASN A 758 -20.59 -2.87 31.13
CA ASN A 758 -19.83 -1.66 30.83
C ASN A 758 -18.38 -1.91 30.42
N PHE A 759 -17.89 -3.17 30.48
CA PHE A 759 -16.49 -3.45 30.21
C PHE A 759 -16.30 -4.68 29.33
N SER A 760 -15.71 -4.46 28.16
CA SER A 760 -15.30 -5.55 27.27
C SER A 760 -13.83 -5.40 26.86
N TRP A 761 -13.22 -6.51 26.52
CA TRP A 761 -11.86 -6.60 26.00
C TRP A 761 -11.82 -7.51 24.80
N SER A 762 -11.20 -6.99 23.73
CA SER A 762 -10.83 -7.79 22.56
C SER A 762 -9.33 -7.74 22.34
N THR A 763 -8.75 -8.86 21.96
CA THR A 763 -7.33 -8.94 21.61
C THR A 763 -7.15 -9.80 20.38
N ASN A 764 -6.28 -9.36 19.46
CA ASN A 764 -5.93 -10.08 18.26
C ASN A 764 -4.41 -10.16 18.15
N PHE A 765 -3.90 -11.38 18.06
CA PHE A 765 -2.48 -11.66 17.86
C PHE A 765 -2.26 -12.31 16.50
N ASN A 766 -1.45 -11.66 15.67
CA ASN A 766 -1.04 -12.13 14.35
C ASN A 766 0.45 -12.46 14.38
N PHE A 767 0.80 -13.64 13.90
CA PHE A 767 2.17 -14.11 13.78
C PHE A 767 2.39 -14.68 12.38
N SER A 768 3.52 -14.40 11.78
CA SER A 768 3.95 -15.05 10.55
C SER A 768 5.44 -15.32 10.55
N TYR A 769 5.81 -16.50 10.05
CA TYR A 769 7.17 -16.88 9.74
C TYR A 769 7.27 -17.20 8.24
N ASN A 770 8.24 -16.61 7.56
CA ASN A 770 8.54 -16.91 6.15
C ASN A 770 10.02 -17.23 5.99
N ASN A 771 10.30 -18.36 5.33
CA ASN A 771 11.63 -18.73 4.89
C ASN A 771 11.66 -18.67 3.35
N ASN A 772 12.38 -17.70 2.83
CA ASN A 772 12.65 -17.58 1.40
C ASN A 772 13.95 -18.28 1.05
N LYS A 773 14.00 -18.98 -0.09
CA LYS A 773 15.20 -19.66 -0.56
C LYS A 773 15.29 -19.63 -2.09
N ILE A 774 16.47 -19.34 -2.60
CA ILE A 774 16.81 -19.50 -4.02
C ILE A 774 17.20 -20.97 -4.23
N ILE A 775 16.33 -21.75 -4.88
CA ILE A 775 16.57 -23.18 -5.11
C ILE A 775 17.49 -23.37 -6.31
N GLU A 776 17.32 -22.54 -7.33
CA GLU A 776 18.05 -22.64 -8.60
C GLU A 776 18.10 -21.24 -9.23
N LEU A 777 19.22 -20.87 -9.83
CA LEU A 777 19.34 -19.69 -10.68
C LEU A 777 19.30 -20.06 -12.16
N SER A 778 20.44 -20.46 -12.71
CA SER A 778 20.60 -20.90 -14.10
C SER A 778 21.95 -21.59 -14.28
N ASN A 779 22.07 -22.50 -15.24
CA ASN A 779 23.37 -23.08 -15.62
C ASN A 779 24.38 -22.02 -16.10
N GLU A 780 23.90 -20.83 -16.54
CA GLU A 780 24.72 -19.71 -17.02
C GLU A 780 25.08 -18.72 -15.91
N LEU A 781 24.41 -18.79 -14.75
CA LEU A 781 24.51 -17.81 -13.66
C LEU A 781 24.88 -18.53 -12.36
N LYS A 782 26.07 -18.27 -11.83
CA LYS A 782 26.44 -18.71 -10.46
C LYS A 782 25.88 -17.79 -9.39
N ASP A 783 25.79 -16.52 -9.70
CA ASP A 783 25.23 -15.47 -8.86
C ASP A 783 24.55 -14.40 -9.72
N TRP A 784 23.68 -13.61 -9.10
CA TRP A 784 22.98 -12.49 -9.73
C TRP A 784 22.91 -11.31 -8.80
N THR A 785 23.42 -10.15 -9.20
CA THR A 785 23.29 -8.91 -8.44
C THR A 785 21.89 -8.32 -8.60
N LEU A 786 21.08 -8.48 -7.56
CA LEU A 786 19.70 -7.95 -7.54
C LEU A 786 19.67 -6.43 -7.37
N ALA A 787 20.53 -5.92 -6.47
CA ALA A 787 20.65 -4.49 -6.20
C ALA A 787 22.09 -4.14 -5.82
N SER A 788 22.53 -2.94 -6.24
CA SER A 788 23.80 -2.36 -5.83
C SER A 788 23.53 -1.03 -5.17
N TYR A 789 23.85 -0.92 -3.89
CA TYR A 789 23.62 0.31 -3.12
C TYR A 789 24.81 1.26 -3.19
N CYS A 790 25.99 0.72 -3.37
CA CYS A 790 27.23 1.44 -3.66
C CYS A 790 28.26 0.43 -4.22
N THR A 791 29.43 0.87 -4.57
CA THR A 791 30.51 -0.02 -5.07
C THR A 791 30.88 -1.14 -4.07
N GLY A 792 30.62 -0.93 -2.79
CA GLY A 792 30.96 -1.86 -1.70
C GLY A 792 29.79 -2.57 -1.05
N ALA A 793 28.55 -2.43 -1.50
CA ALA A 793 27.39 -3.11 -0.90
C ALA A 793 26.37 -3.55 -1.95
N LYS A 794 26.10 -4.83 -2.03
CA LYS A 794 25.21 -5.44 -3.02
C LYS A 794 24.32 -6.50 -2.39
N VAL A 795 23.10 -6.63 -2.93
CA VAL A 795 22.27 -7.82 -2.70
C VAL A 795 22.55 -8.79 -3.84
N ILE A 796 23.06 -9.97 -3.49
CA ILE A 796 23.46 -10.98 -4.46
C ILE A 796 22.68 -12.25 -4.22
N LEU A 797 21.97 -12.71 -5.24
CA LEU A 797 21.28 -13.99 -5.23
C LEU A 797 22.27 -15.10 -5.59
N THR A 798 22.31 -16.15 -4.76
CA THR A 798 23.09 -17.36 -4.99
C THR A 798 22.21 -18.57 -4.78
N GLU A 799 22.53 -19.70 -5.42
CA GLU A 799 21.82 -20.96 -5.17
C GLU A 799 22.00 -21.39 -3.70
N GLY A 800 20.88 -21.75 -3.07
CA GLY A 800 20.85 -22.08 -1.64
C GLY A 800 20.74 -20.89 -0.70
N GLY A 801 21.00 -19.67 -1.17
CA GLY A 801 20.87 -18.41 -0.45
C GLY A 801 19.43 -17.88 -0.36
N HIS A 802 19.29 -16.65 0.15
CA HIS A 802 18.00 -15.97 0.34
C HIS A 802 17.86 -14.78 -0.61
N PHE A 803 16.63 -14.31 -0.82
CA PHE A 803 16.33 -13.20 -1.72
C PHE A 803 16.93 -11.85 -1.25
N GLY A 804 17.29 -11.73 0.01
CA GLY A 804 17.85 -10.52 0.61
C GLY A 804 19.29 -10.64 1.08
N ASP A 805 20.04 -11.62 0.58
CA ASP A 805 21.42 -11.85 1.02
C ASP A 805 22.30 -10.65 0.68
N LEU A 806 22.78 -9.98 1.71
CA LEU A 806 23.57 -8.77 1.64
C LEU A 806 25.06 -9.12 1.73
N TYR A 807 25.81 -8.61 0.77
CA TYR A 807 27.24 -8.75 0.65
C TYR A 807 27.89 -7.38 0.69
N VAL A 808 29.02 -7.29 1.40
CA VAL A 808 29.73 -6.02 1.55
C VAL A 808 31.21 -6.17 1.34
N ARG A 809 31.83 -5.08 0.91
CA ARG A 809 33.28 -4.94 0.84
C ARG A 809 33.87 -4.93 2.25
N ASP A 810 34.83 -5.76 2.55
CA ASP A 810 35.61 -5.75 3.80
C ASP A 810 37.06 -5.36 3.50
N PHE A 811 37.84 -5.23 4.54
CA PHE A 811 39.28 -5.09 4.41
C PHE A 811 39.91 -6.38 3.93
N LYS A 812 40.95 -6.27 3.11
CA LYS A 812 41.78 -7.41 2.76
C LYS A 812 42.45 -7.92 4.01
N ARG A 813 42.41 -9.23 4.28
CA ARG A 813 42.96 -9.88 5.47
C ARG A 813 44.08 -10.81 5.11
N ASP A 814 45.09 -10.90 5.98
CA ASP A 814 46.14 -11.92 5.92
C ASP A 814 45.62 -13.29 6.41
N ASP A 815 46.46 -14.31 6.33
CA ASP A 815 46.13 -15.67 6.74
C ASP A 815 45.76 -15.78 8.24
N ASN A 816 46.08 -14.78 9.05
CA ASN A 816 45.75 -14.68 10.47
C ASN A 816 44.49 -13.87 10.71
N GLY A 817 43.78 -13.42 9.65
CA GLY A 817 42.57 -12.62 9.73
C GLY A 817 42.80 -11.13 10.07
N LYS A 818 44.04 -10.66 10.12
CA LYS A 818 44.35 -9.25 10.35
C LYS A 818 44.26 -8.42 9.07
N PRO A 819 43.76 -7.17 9.12
CA PRO A 819 43.77 -6.29 7.96
C PRO A 819 45.18 -6.09 7.39
N VAL A 820 45.36 -6.32 6.10
CA VAL A 820 46.56 -5.97 5.36
C VAL A 820 46.65 -4.43 5.32
N LYS A 821 47.85 -3.90 5.48
CA LYS A 821 48.09 -2.45 5.47
C LYS A 821 48.73 -2.05 4.15
N THR A 822 48.33 -0.87 3.64
CA THR A 822 48.98 -0.19 2.53
C THR A 822 50.33 0.38 2.98
N GLU A 823 51.12 0.88 2.06
CA GLU A 823 52.39 1.57 2.37
C GLU A 823 52.21 2.78 3.30
N SER A 824 51.03 3.42 3.24
CA SER A 824 50.70 4.56 4.13
C SER A 824 50.22 4.08 5.54
N GLY A 825 50.17 2.77 5.79
CA GLY A 825 49.69 2.21 7.05
C GLY A 825 48.18 2.07 7.18
N ALA A 826 47.38 2.49 6.20
CA ALA A 826 45.94 2.34 6.16
C ALA A 826 45.55 0.88 5.84
N PRO A 827 44.40 0.40 6.33
CA PRO A 827 43.89 -0.92 5.91
C PRO A 827 43.59 -0.98 4.42
N GLU A 828 44.09 -2.02 3.73
CA GLU A 828 43.80 -2.27 2.33
C GLU A 828 42.37 -2.80 2.17
N LEU A 829 41.60 -2.21 1.23
CA LEU A 829 40.26 -2.66 0.92
C LEU A 829 40.28 -3.89 0.00
N GLY A 830 39.35 -4.82 0.24
CA GLY A 830 39.10 -5.93 -0.67
C GLY A 830 38.58 -5.48 -2.04
N GLY A 831 38.36 -6.42 -2.94
CA GLY A 831 37.79 -6.14 -4.25
C GLY A 831 36.30 -5.75 -4.19
N THR A 832 35.76 -5.36 -5.35
CA THR A 832 34.34 -4.98 -5.53
C THR A 832 33.56 -5.97 -6.38
N ASP A 833 34.25 -7.00 -6.91
CA ASP A 833 33.60 -8.10 -7.62
C ASP A 833 32.81 -8.95 -6.64
N ASN A 834 31.72 -9.56 -7.10
CA ASN A 834 30.84 -10.37 -6.23
C ASN A 834 31.60 -11.42 -5.41
N LYS A 835 32.62 -12.04 -5.97
CA LYS A 835 33.50 -13.04 -5.32
C LYS A 835 34.35 -12.50 -4.17
N ASP A 836 34.60 -11.18 -4.16
CA ASP A 836 35.46 -10.51 -3.19
C ASP A 836 34.65 -9.91 -2.02
N LEU A 837 33.33 -9.87 -2.15
CA LEU A 837 32.43 -9.34 -1.14
C LEU A 837 32.13 -10.40 -0.07
N VAL A 838 31.92 -9.95 1.16
CA VAL A 838 31.64 -10.80 2.32
C VAL A 838 30.15 -10.79 2.62
N TYR A 839 29.59 -11.98 2.82
CA TYR A 839 28.20 -12.15 3.26
C TYR A 839 28.01 -11.66 4.71
N VAL A 840 26.98 -10.85 4.94
CA VAL A 840 26.70 -10.27 6.27
C VAL A 840 25.31 -10.61 6.80
N GLY A 841 24.45 -11.20 6.00
CA GLY A 841 23.14 -11.67 6.40
C GLY A 841 22.02 -11.33 5.43
N ASP A 842 20.83 -11.84 5.71
CA ASP A 842 19.60 -11.60 4.96
C ASP A 842 18.94 -10.28 5.41
N MET A 843 18.55 -9.42 4.50
CA MET A 843 17.84 -8.17 4.78
C MET A 843 16.38 -8.37 5.18
N ASN A 844 15.79 -9.54 4.84
CA ASN A 844 14.39 -9.81 5.12
C ASN A 844 14.19 -10.30 6.56
N ALA A 845 13.21 -9.71 7.26
CA ALA A 845 12.78 -10.25 8.54
C ALA A 845 12.06 -11.58 8.33
N LYS A 846 12.44 -12.62 9.08
CA LYS A 846 11.80 -13.94 9.01
C LYS A 846 10.50 -14.01 9.77
N VAL A 847 10.34 -13.22 10.84
CA VAL A 847 9.15 -13.20 11.69
C VAL A 847 8.53 -11.81 11.68
N ASN A 848 7.21 -11.77 11.52
CA ASN A 848 6.41 -10.55 11.72
C ASN A 848 5.28 -10.86 12.70
N MET A 849 5.04 -9.97 13.64
CA MET A 849 4.03 -10.10 14.67
C MET A 849 3.26 -8.80 14.80
N GLY A 850 1.96 -8.91 15.05
CA GLY A 850 1.10 -7.78 15.41
C GLY A 850 0.21 -8.19 16.57
N TRP A 851 0.13 -7.36 17.60
CA TRP A 851 -0.72 -7.61 18.75
C TRP A 851 -1.56 -6.39 19.05
N THR A 852 -2.86 -6.49 18.70
CA THR A 852 -3.86 -5.44 18.94
C THR A 852 -4.64 -5.75 20.19
N ASN A 853 -4.88 -4.74 21.02
CA ASN A 853 -5.74 -4.81 22.20
C ASN A 853 -6.70 -3.63 22.18
N THR A 854 -7.98 -3.90 22.41
CA THR A 854 -9.01 -2.89 22.50
C THR A 854 -9.84 -3.11 23.76
N PHE A 855 -9.94 -2.11 24.59
CA PHE A 855 -10.71 -2.08 25.82
C PHE A 855 -11.83 -1.07 25.66
N HIS A 856 -13.06 -1.50 25.92
CA HIS A 856 -14.22 -0.62 25.98
C HIS A 856 -14.67 -0.52 27.44
N TYR A 857 -14.80 0.69 27.93
CA TYR A 857 -15.40 0.98 29.22
C TYR A 857 -16.45 2.08 29.09
N LYS A 858 -17.73 1.72 29.11
CA LYS A 858 -18.84 2.62 28.78
C LYS A 858 -18.60 3.29 27.42
N ASP A 859 -18.48 4.62 27.41
CA ASP A 859 -18.26 5.43 26.21
C ASP A 859 -16.76 5.61 25.86
N PHE A 860 -15.85 5.05 26.68
CA PHE A 860 -14.41 5.14 26.44
C PHE A 860 -13.86 3.90 25.76
N THR A 861 -13.05 4.11 24.75
CA THR A 861 -12.30 3.06 24.06
C THR A 861 -10.82 3.36 24.14
N LEU A 862 -10.04 2.37 24.60
CA LEU A 862 -8.58 2.38 24.55
C LEU A 862 -8.14 1.26 23.61
N SER A 863 -7.45 1.61 22.55
CA SER A 863 -6.86 0.64 21.63
C SER A 863 -5.38 0.90 21.43
N PHE A 864 -4.57 -0.17 21.37
CA PHE A 864 -3.16 -0.09 21.01
C PHE A 864 -2.74 -1.31 20.18
N LEU A 865 -1.78 -1.10 19.30
CA LEU A 865 -1.16 -2.12 18.47
C LEU A 865 0.36 -2.12 18.73
N ILE A 866 0.90 -3.31 18.98
CA ILE A 866 2.34 -3.56 18.99
C ILE A 866 2.68 -4.35 17.72
N ASP A 867 3.47 -3.74 16.82
CA ASP A 867 3.99 -4.38 15.61
C ASP A 867 5.48 -4.68 15.79
N ALA A 868 5.89 -5.91 15.48
CA ALA A 868 7.27 -6.34 15.62
C ALA A 868 7.75 -7.13 14.41
N LYS A 869 8.95 -6.80 13.95
CA LYS A 869 9.70 -7.54 12.93
C LYS A 869 10.96 -8.09 13.55
N VAL A 870 11.15 -9.43 13.51
CA VAL A 870 12.30 -10.08 14.14
C VAL A 870 13.20 -10.69 13.08
N GLY A 871 14.50 -10.43 13.21
CA GLY A 871 15.52 -10.79 12.22
C GLY A 871 15.62 -9.75 11.11
N GLY A 872 16.42 -10.06 10.12
CA GLY A 872 16.78 -9.16 9.03
C GLY A 872 17.92 -8.20 9.38
N LYS A 873 18.67 -7.83 8.35
CA LYS A 873 19.76 -6.85 8.44
C LYS A 873 19.34 -5.56 7.75
N VAL A 874 19.76 -4.42 8.27
CA VAL A 874 19.54 -3.12 7.64
C VAL A 874 20.88 -2.52 7.25
N LEU A 875 21.03 -2.21 5.98
CA LEU A 875 22.16 -1.40 5.49
C LEU A 875 21.86 0.07 5.77
N SER A 876 22.63 0.69 6.66
CA SER A 876 22.51 2.12 6.94
C SER A 876 23.57 2.93 6.19
N MET A 877 23.22 3.45 5.03
CA MET A 877 24.05 4.39 4.29
C MET A 877 24.13 5.74 5.01
N THR A 878 23.11 6.10 5.78
CA THR A 878 23.13 7.31 6.63
C THR A 878 24.27 7.25 7.63
N GLU A 879 24.39 6.16 8.40
CA GLU A 879 25.46 6.00 9.39
C GLU A 879 26.85 6.00 8.73
N ALA A 880 27.00 5.31 7.58
CA ALA A 880 28.24 5.30 6.84
C ALA A 880 28.64 6.72 6.36
N THR A 881 27.67 7.50 5.89
CA THR A 881 27.87 8.89 5.50
C THR A 881 28.28 9.76 6.69
N LEU A 882 27.58 9.63 7.83
CA LEU A 882 27.91 10.38 9.06
C LEU A 882 29.33 10.06 9.56
N ASP A 883 29.75 8.79 9.46
CA ASP A 883 31.13 8.41 9.81
C ASP A 883 32.15 9.09 8.89
N GLY A 884 31.93 9.00 7.58
CA GLY A 884 32.81 9.60 6.59
C GLY A 884 32.94 11.13 6.73
N TRP A 885 31.88 11.79 7.19
CA TRP A 885 31.86 13.25 7.41
C TRP A 885 32.29 13.66 8.82
N GLY A 886 32.63 12.71 9.71
CA GLY A 886 33.12 12.98 11.06
C GLY A 886 32.04 13.55 12.01
N VAL A 887 30.75 13.36 11.68
CA VAL A 887 29.63 13.89 12.47
C VAL A 887 28.93 12.82 13.32
N SER A 888 29.25 11.53 13.15
CA SER A 888 28.67 10.44 13.95
C SER A 888 29.22 10.43 15.38
N GLU A 889 28.43 9.94 16.34
CA GLU A 889 28.88 9.68 17.74
C GLU A 889 30.12 8.81 17.77
N ARG A 890 30.21 7.78 16.92
CA ARG A 890 31.34 6.84 16.82
C ARG A 890 32.63 7.53 16.39
N SER A 891 32.53 8.43 15.39
CA SER A 891 33.71 9.18 14.95
C SER A 891 34.24 10.12 16.02
N GLY A 892 33.37 10.64 16.89
CA GLY A 892 33.77 11.42 18.07
C GLY A 892 34.44 10.54 19.14
N ALA A 893 33.82 9.40 19.48
CA ALA A 893 34.34 8.45 20.47
C ALA A 893 35.72 7.90 20.09
N ALA A 894 35.94 7.56 18.82
CA ALA A 894 37.22 7.09 18.31
C ALA A 894 38.31 8.15 18.52
N ARG A 895 38.03 9.41 18.25
CA ARG A 895 38.99 10.54 18.49
C ARG A 895 39.28 10.77 19.96
N ASP A 896 38.24 10.67 20.82
CA ASP A 896 38.44 10.78 22.29
C ASP A 896 39.25 9.61 22.84
N ALA A 897 39.18 8.41 22.26
CA ALA A 897 39.98 7.24 22.61
C ALA A 897 41.42 7.31 22.10
N GLY A 898 41.76 8.28 21.24
CA GLY A 898 43.08 8.35 20.61
C GLY A 898 43.29 7.26 19.54
N GLU A 899 42.22 6.62 19.07
CA GLU A 899 42.27 5.64 17.99
C GLU A 899 42.57 6.33 16.67
N VAL A 900 43.26 5.61 15.77
CA VAL A 900 43.60 6.14 14.46
C VAL A 900 42.33 6.39 13.68
N VAL A 901 41.96 7.64 13.57
CA VAL A 901 40.99 8.10 12.59
C VAL A 901 41.67 7.94 11.23
N ILE A 902 41.16 7.05 10.40
CA ILE A 902 41.63 6.94 9.02
C ILE A 902 41.31 8.25 8.35
N GLU A 903 42.32 9.11 8.20
CA GLU A 903 42.18 10.39 7.50
C GLU A 903 41.65 10.18 6.09
N ARG A 904 40.60 10.94 5.79
CA ARG A 904 40.04 11.15 4.44
C ARG A 904 39.82 9.92 3.62
N CYS A 905 38.71 9.29 3.84
CA CYS A 905 38.12 8.48 2.80
C CYS A 905 37.50 9.45 1.79
N ALA A 906 38.08 9.52 0.61
CA ALA A 906 37.42 10.17 -0.52
C ALA A 906 36.02 9.53 -0.63
N PHE A 907 34.99 10.33 -0.63
CA PHE A 907 33.58 9.95 -0.43
C PHE A 907 33.09 8.83 -1.37
N HIS A 908 33.79 8.58 -2.45
CA HIS A 908 33.47 7.56 -3.46
C HIS A 908 34.14 6.19 -3.26
N GLU A 909 35.17 6.07 -2.44
CA GLU A 909 35.96 4.81 -2.39
C GLU A 909 35.92 4.07 -1.05
N TYR A 910 35.48 4.71 0.06
CA TYR A 910 35.78 4.19 1.40
C TYR A 910 34.60 4.08 2.37
N LEU A 911 33.35 4.15 1.88
CA LEU A 911 32.20 3.94 2.77
C LEU A 911 32.17 2.49 3.24
N ARG A 912 32.48 2.28 4.51
CA ARG A 912 32.21 1.00 5.18
C ARG A 912 30.74 0.97 5.56
N PRO A 913 29.93 0.07 5.01
CA PRO A 913 28.53 -0.04 5.41
C PRO A 913 28.42 -0.38 6.90
N VAL A 914 27.53 0.31 7.58
CA VAL A 914 27.22 0.05 8.98
C VAL A 914 25.98 -0.81 9.05
N PHE A 915 26.06 -1.89 9.79
CA PHE A 915 24.96 -2.84 9.93
C PHE A 915 24.35 -2.73 11.33
N HIS A 916 23.02 -2.64 11.36
CA HIS A 916 22.27 -2.79 12.61
C HIS A 916 21.45 -4.09 12.53
N ASP A 917 21.62 -4.94 13.53
CA ASP A 917 20.69 -6.03 13.78
C ASP A 917 19.35 -5.43 14.20
N ARG A 918 18.29 -5.79 13.52
CA ARG A 918 16.94 -5.50 13.98
C ARG A 918 16.67 -6.40 15.19
N ARG A 919 16.79 -5.88 16.40
CA ARG A 919 16.39 -6.54 17.63
C ARG A 919 14.96 -6.22 17.98
#